data_d476a02566dfa9bca5cc85df84823f31
#
_entry.id   d476a02566dfa9bca5cc85df84823f31
#
_cell.length_a   1.000
_cell.length_b   1.000
_cell.length_c   1.000
_cell.angle_alpha   90.00
_cell.angle_beta   90.00
_cell.angle_gamma   90.00
#
_symmetry.space_group_name_H-M   'P 1'
#
loop_
_entity.id
_entity.type
_entity.pdbx_description
1 polymer ?
#
loop_
_entity_poly.entity_id
_entity_poly.type
_entity_poly.pdbx_seq_one_letter_code
_entity_poly.pdbx_strand_id
1 'polypeptide(L)'
;MSRVLTAAAWGRLVLLVLCITCHPLISYGQTIVDNTDPGFSILSGAWSTGSFGTPWGADYRWALTTSGAASANVEWRPTLNASGWYDVDVFFVDGTNRADDAPFTVHHATGSSPIFLDQQVGGASWVSLGTFYFDAGTTGAVELANNASPSVVIADAVRFTAVGAPQPRFRAFWADAFNVGFKNASQVDEMVARAVSGNYNAILAEVLAYHDNASNAHGAYWDSSIVPKAPDISAGFDPLAYMITKAHQAGIEVHAWILPYRVSTSWPPSGNTLLQSHPEWFSVMRGDIGGGPQPVSGLYQLDPGSPEVQEYLMSIVRELANDYEVDGVHWDYIRYTQPDAGYPAHTWYDNSGLERYRRISGASGTPLSSDAAWSDFRRREVTELVRRANIEVATADNPNQPLRHTAALITWGDAPTSFSATSAWARFQNWEHWLDKGYLDAGVAMTYYDDSQFPSYYRNWVDQSILWAHDRHIVTGQAPYLNDFSNSNTQISYAQAAGVDGIVTFSYATTSSAGNDWSWYPFVSGNAFADPIVLPTMPWKDPLVASAGTAYGRVTDGATGDPVDDATVFVNGFPAGETDGNGFFVITKLSAGPNGTLGEISVSAAGFSQVVRPDVLIERAGYTEANFGMGSWWFGDYDADGDVDADDWLKFERMWTGPGLGPPPAGGDVFDDDEDLDVDLHDFSLFQATFGS
;
A
#
# COMPACT_ATOMS: atom_id res chain seq x y z
N MET A 1 -36.13 33.33 -59.73
CA MET A 1 -35.95 31.90 -60.05
C MET A 1 -34.97 31.39 -59.02
N SER A 2 -35.44 31.00 -57.90
CA SER A 2 -35.79 29.63 -57.46
C SER A 2 -34.65 28.62 -57.55
N ARG A 3 -34.09 28.28 -56.39
CA ARG A 3 -33.99 26.91 -55.88
C ARG A 3 -33.46 26.89 -54.41
N VAL A 4 -34.38 26.44 -53.57
CA VAL A 4 -34.17 26.04 -52.15
C VAL A 4 -33.47 24.70 -52.17
N LEU A 5 -32.49 24.53 -51.35
CA LEU A 5 -31.94 23.22 -50.92
C LEU A 5 -32.01 23.11 -49.41
N THR A 6 -32.94 22.29 -48.96
CA THR A 6 -33.14 21.88 -47.60
C THR A 6 -32.06 20.87 -47.18
N ALA A 7 -31.31 21.18 -46.14
CA ALA A 7 -30.46 20.21 -45.46
C ALA A 7 -31.25 19.52 -44.33
N ALA A 8 -31.44 18.22 -44.45
CA ALA A 8 -32.05 17.38 -43.42
C ALA A 8 -31.05 17.11 -42.29
N ALA A 9 -31.40 17.56 -41.09
CA ALA A 9 -30.69 17.22 -39.87
C ALA A 9 -31.07 15.80 -39.43
N TRP A 10 -30.11 14.89 -39.39
CA TRP A 10 -30.25 13.58 -38.76
C TRP A 10 -29.90 13.71 -37.27
N GLY A 11 -30.93 13.86 -36.44
CA GLY A 11 -30.82 13.73 -35.02
C GLY A 11 -30.60 12.26 -34.65
N ARG A 12 -29.44 11.93 -34.09
CA ARG A 12 -29.22 10.67 -33.41
C ARG A 12 -29.88 10.75 -32.03
N LEU A 13 -30.98 10.05 -31.89
CA LEU A 13 -31.63 9.78 -30.60
C LEU A 13 -30.73 8.78 -29.85
N VAL A 14 -29.96 9.25 -28.88
CA VAL A 14 -29.28 8.37 -27.91
C VAL A 14 -30.36 7.93 -26.93
N LEU A 15 -30.77 6.69 -27.05
CA LEU A 15 -31.63 6.03 -26.06
C LEU A 15 -30.76 5.69 -24.85
N LEU A 16 -30.83 6.52 -23.82
CA LEU A 16 -30.25 6.20 -22.49
C LEU A 16 -31.13 5.09 -21.91
N VAL A 17 -30.71 3.84 -22.06
CA VAL A 17 -31.30 2.73 -21.31
C VAL A 17 -30.79 2.85 -19.86
N LEU A 18 -31.59 3.48 -18.99
CA LEU A 18 -31.42 3.38 -17.57
C LEU A 18 -31.65 1.91 -17.19
N CYS A 19 -30.55 1.15 -17.04
CA CYS A 19 -30.59 -0.15 -16.41
C CYS A 19 -30.78 0.08 -14.91
N ILE A 20 -32.05 0.28 -14.47
CA ILE A 20 -32.41 0.15 -13.06
C ILE A 20 -32.23 -1.34 -12.77
N THR A 21 -31.05 -1.71 -12.24
CA THR A 21 -30.87 -2.98 -11.59
C THR A 21 -31.78 -2.97 -10.36
N CYS A 22 -32.99 -3.50 -10.54
CA CYS A 22 -33.81 -3.92 -9.42
C CYS A 22 -33.01 -4.98 -8.66
N HIS A 23 -32.28 -4.59 -7.62
CA HIS A 23 -31.80 -5.55 -6.65
C HIS A 23 -33.05 -6.11 -6.00
N PRO A 24 -33.29 -7.43 -6.10
CA PRO A 24 -34.37 -8.04 -5.32
C PRO A 24 -34.07 -7.74 -3.85
N LEU A 25 -35.05 -7.26 -3.12
CA LEU A 25 -35.01 -7.28 -1.67
C LEU A 25 -34.91 -8.74 -1.29
N ILE A 26 -33.68 -9.25 -1.10
CA ILE A 26 -33.42 -10.59 -0.62
C ILE A 26 -33.85 -10.55 0.84
N SER A 27 -34.97 -11.16 1.15
CA SER A 27 -35.31 -11.50 2.54
C SER A 27 -34.32 -12.57 2.96
N TYR A 28 -33.28 -12.15 3.68
CA TYR A 28 -32.28 -13.07 4.22
C TYR A 28 -32.96 -14.02 5.22
N GLY A 29 -32.87 -15.30 4.95
CA GLY A 29 -33.39 -16.34 5.85
C GLY A 29 -32.60 -16.32 7.15
N GLN A 30 -33.30 -16.39 8.27
CA GLN A 30 -32.74 -16.48 9.61
C GLN A 30 -32.98 -17.89 10.17
N THR A 31 -31.92 -18.51 10.72
CA THR A 31 -32.02 -19.80 11.42
C THR A 31 -31.57 -19.57 12.86
N ILE A 32 -32.45 -19.90 13.81
CA ILE A 32 -32.13 -19.85 15.24
C ILE A 32 -32.08 -21.25 15.76
N VAL A 33 -31.12 -21.57 16.61
CA VAL A 33 -31.03 -22.83 17.37
C VAL A 33 -31.03 -22.48 18.84
N ASP A 34 -32.12 -22.79 19.53
CA ASP A 34 -32.28 -22.60 20.95
C ASP A 34 -31.74 -23.81 21.74
N ASN A 35 -31.40 -23.64 23.02
CA ASN A 35 -30.93 -24.74 23.88
C ASN A 35 -31.96 -25.87 24.08
N THR A 36 -33.20 -25.70 23.58
CA THR A 36 -34.27 -26.72 23.57
C THR A 36 -34.50 -27.32 22.19
N ASP A 37 -33.85 -26.83 21.13
CA ASP A 37 -34.05 -27.29 19.76
C ASP A 37 -33.22 -28.54 19.43
N PRO A 38 -33.63 -29.34 18.44
CA PRO A 38 -32.91 -30.55 17.99
C PRO A 38 -31.46 -30.26 17.53
N GLY A 39 -31.15 -29.05 17.14
CA GLY A 39 -29.78 -28.60 16.75
C GLY A 39 -28.87 -28.35 17.94
N PHE A 40 -29.38 -28.30 19.17
CA PHE A 40 -28.57 -28.13 20.36
C PHE A 40 -28.15 -29.49 20.94
N SER A 41 -26.89 -29.61 21.36
CA SER A 41 -26.32 -30.82 21.95
C SER A 41 -25.38 -30.50 23.11
N ILE A 42 -25.51 -31.28 24.18
CA ILE A 42 -24.48 -31.34 25.23
C ILE A 42 -23.41 -32.33 24.79
N LEU A 43 -22.24 -31.85 24.42
CA LEU A 43 -21.13 -32.70 23.96
C LEU A 43 -20.42 -33.39 25.13
N SER A 44 -20.29 -32.69 26.26
CA SER A 44 -19.63 -33.21 27.47
C SER A 44 -20.06 -32.44 28.71
N GLY A 45 -19.79 -33.06 29.87
CA GLY A 45 -19.93 -32.44 31.19
C GLY A 45 -21.37 -32.28 31.68
N ALA A 46 -21.52 -31.60 32.81
CA ALA A 46 -22.80 -31.37 33.47
C ALA A 46 -23.28 -29.93 33.21
N TRP A 47 -24.43 -29.83 32.56
CA TRP A 47 -25.12 -28.57 32.31
C TRP A 47 -26.47 -28.55 33.05
N SER A 48 -26.69 -27.51 33.82
CA SER A 48 -27.92 -27.29 34.57
C SER A 48 -28.86 -26.38 33.79
N THR A 49 -30.17 -26.49 34.04
CA THR A 49 -31.18 -25.60 33.48
C THR A 49 -31.39 -24.40 34.39
N GLY A 50 -31.46 -23.19 33.79
CA GLY A 50 -31.81 -21.96 34.46
C GLY A 50 -32.93 -21.23 33.70
N SER A 51 -33.74 -20.45 34.42
CA SER A 51 -34.82 -19.62 33.83
C SER A 51 -34.90 -18.24 34.45
N PHE A 52 -33.85 -17.84 35.17
CA PHE A 52 -33.77 -16.51 35.77
C PHE A 52 -33.36 -15.46 34.75
N GLY A 53 -33.95 -14.28 34.80
CA GLY A 53 -33.67 -13.20 33.84
C GLY A 53 -34.59 -13.26 32.62
N THR A 54 -34.07 -12.89 31.45
CA THR A 54 -34.83 -12.89 30.18
C THR A 54 -34.12 -13.80 29.17
N PRO A 55 -34.31 -15.14 29.26
CA PRO A 55 -33.75 -16.06 28.28
C PRO A 55 -34.43 -15.92 26.93
N TRP A 56 -33.74 -16.39 25.86
CA TRP A 56 -34.40 -16.71 24.60
C TRP A 56 -35.26 -17.97 24.80
N GLY A 57 -36.54 -17.90 24.54
CA GLY A 57 -37.41 -19.02 24.82
C GLY A 57 -37.80 -19.18 26.30
N ALA A 58 -37.73 -20.39 26.83
CA ALA A 58 -38.23 -20.72 28.18
C ALA A 58 -37.14 -20.79 29.26
N ASP A 59 -35.95 -21.22 28.86
CA ASP A 59 -34.82 -21.49 29.76
C ASP A 59 -33.49 -21.42 29.02
N TYR A 60 -32.39 -21.58 29.76
CA TYR A 60 -31.04 -21.67 29.24
C TYR A 60 -30.25 -22.77 29.94
N ARG A 61 -29.11 -23.19 29.40
CA ARG A 61 -28.15 -24.07 30.07
C ARG A 61 -27.02 -23.26 30.70
N TRP A 62 -26.47 -23.75 31.80
CA TRP A 62 -25.30 -23.19 32.42
C TRP A 62 -24.38 -24.26 33.01
N ALA A 63 -23.07 -24.00 33.01
CA ALA A 63 -22.06 -24.84 33.61
C ALA A 63 -21.10 -24.03 34.45
N LEU A 64 -20.58 -24.66 35.54
CA LEU A 64 -19.49 -24.07 36.32
C LEU A 64 -18.23 -23.97 35.48
N THR A 65 -17.53 -22.84 35.57
CA THR A 65 -16.25 -22.63 34.89
C THR A 65 -15.11 -23.46 35.51
N THR A 66 -14.08 -23.69 34.73
CA THR A 66 -12.82 -24.33 35.15
C THR A 66 -11.63 -23.55 34.63
N SER A 67 -10.55 -23.44 35.45
CA SER A 67 -9.32 -22.77 35.05
C SER A 67 -8.34 -23.64 34.24
N GLY A 68 -8.74 -24.87 33.95
CA GLY A 68 -7.93 -25.83 33.18
C GLY A 68 -8.57 -26.19 31.84
N ALA A 69 -8.29 -27.39 31.35
CA ALA A 69 -8.95 -27.89 30.14
C ALA A 69 -10.47 -27.94 30.33
N ALA A 70 -11.21 -27.66 29.25
CA ALA A 70 -12.66 -27.73 29.27
C ALA A 70 -13.17 -29.08 29.74
N SER A 71 -14.13 -29.07 30.67
CA SER A 71 -14.77 -30.26 31.23
C SER A 71 -16.24 -30.36 30.86
N ALA A 72 -16.82 -29.32 30.27
CA ALA A 72 -18.18 -29.25 29.80
C ALA A 72 -18.28 -28.44 28.52
N ASN A 73 -18.88 -28.98 27.48
CA ASN A 73 -19.08 -28.37 26.17
C ASN A 73 -20.48 -28.55 25.68
N VAL A 74 -21.03 -27.56 25.00
CA VAL A 74 -22.28 -27.62 24.24
C VAL A 74 -22.06 -27.15 22.81
N GLU A 75 -22.98 -27.53 21.94
CA GLU A 75 -22.94 -27.17 20.52
C GLU A 75 -24.33 -26.77 20.02
N TRP A 76 -24.40 -25.74 19.18
CA TRP A 76 -25.54 -25.37 18.35
C TRP A 76 -25.21 -25.66 16.89
N ARG A 77 -25.94 -26.56 16.27
CA ARG A 77 -25.75 -27.00 14.89
C ARG A 77 -26.98 -26.64 14.06
N PRO A 78 -26.88 -25.59 13.21
CA PRO A 78 -28.00 -25.19 12.37
C PRO A 78 -28.22 -26.19 11.23
N THR A 79 -29.42 -26.16 10.62
CA THR A 79 -29.64 -26.67 9.27
C THR A 79 -29.79 -25.48 8.32
N LEU A 80 -28.74 -25.20 7.56
CA LEU A 80 -28.70 -24.08 6.62
C LEU A 80 -29.18 -24.48 5.23
N ASN A 81 -30.13 -23.75 4.67
CA ASN A 81 -30.73 -24.08 3.39
C ASN A 81 -29.85 -23.80 2.17
N ALA A 82 -28.83 -22.96 2.32
CA ALA A 82 -27.90 -22.56 1.23
C ALA A 82 -26.50 -22.36 1.80
N SER A 83 -25.48 -22.59 0.97
CA SER A 83 -24.12 -22.13 1.26
C SER A 83 -24.06 -20.61 1.07
N GLY A 84 -23.32 -19.93 1.95
CA GLY A 84 -23.20 -18.47 1.89
C GLY A 84 -22.60 -17.87 3.16
N TRP A 85 -22.58 -16.55 3.20
CA TRP A 85 -22.15 -15.79 4.37
C TRP A 85 -23.31 -15.62 5.35
N TYR A 86 -23.01 -15.82 6.62
CA TYR A 86 -23.97 -15.68 7.72
C TYR A 86 -23.36 -14.90 8.86
N ASP A 87 -24.08 -13.90 9.36
CA ASP A 87 -23.83 -13.33 10.67
C ASP A 87 -24.24 -14.35 11.73
N VAL A 88 -23.34 -14.61 12.67
CA VAL A 88 -23.55 -15.52 13.78
C VAL A 88 -23.63 -14.70 15.06
N ASP A 89 -24.78 -14.76 15.72
CA ASP A 89 -25.03 -14.06 16.97
C ASP A 89 -25.41 -15.07 18.06
N VAL A 90 -25.02 -14.77 19.31
CA VAL A 90 -25.44 -15.54 20.48
C VAL A 90 -26.37 -14.72 21.34
N PHE A 91 -27.29 -15.39 22.00
CA PHE A 91 -28.13 -14.85 23.04
C PHE A 91 -27.77 -15.50 24.38
N PHE A 92 -27.69 -14.74 25.45
CA PHE A 92 -27.44 -15.22 26.80
C PHE A 92 -28.08 -14.30 27.84
N VAL A 93 -28.23 -14.78 29.05
CA VAL A 93 -28.68 -13.99 30.21
C VAL A 93 -27.45 -13.53 30.97
N ASP A 94 -27.20 -12.22 30.96
CA ASP A 94 -26.06 -11.60 31.63
C ASP A 94 -26.18 -11.59 33.16
N GLY A 95 -25.07 -11.27 33.82
CA GLY A 95 -25.01 -11.12 35.27
C GLY A 95 -23.58 -11.17 35.82
N THR A 96 -23.33 -10.52 36.93
CA THR A 96 -22.01 -10.34 37.53
C THR A 96 -21.28 -11.64 37.94
N ASN A 97 -21.99 -12.77 37.93
CA ASN A 97 -21.44 -14.11 38.17
C ASN A 97 -21.29 -14.94 36.89
N ARG A 98 -21.31 -14.29 35.70
CA ARG A 98 -21.05 -14.94 34.44
C ARG A 98 -19.56 -14.85 34.10
N ALA A 99 -19.10 -15.67 33.17
CA ALA A 99 -17.72 -15.57 32.63
C ALA A 99 -17.54 -14.25 31.88
N ASP A 100 -16.41 -13.61 32.10
CA ASP A 100 -15.98 -12.41 31.35
C ASP A 100 -15.14 -12.78 30.12
N ASP A 101 -14.84 -14.09 29.94
CA ASP A 101 -14.04 -14.67 28.88
C ASP A 101 -14.67 -15.97 28.33
N ALA A 102 -16.00 -16.07 28.20
CA ALA A 102 -16.67 -17.26 27.72
C ALA A 102 -16.18 -17.69 26.32
N PRO A 103 -15.57 -18.89 26.17
CA PRO A 103 -14.91 -19.30 24.94
C PRO A 103 -15.89 -19.95 23.97
N PHE A 104 -16.37 -19.20 23.01
CA PHE A 104 -17.10 -19.69 21.86
C PHE A 104 -16.14 -20.14 20.76
N THR A 105 -16.52 -21.14 19.97
CA THR A 105 -15.83 -21.56 18.74
C THR A 105 -16.83 -21.69 17.62
N VAL A 106 -16.66 -20.93 16.55
CA VAL A 106 -17.48 -21.06 15.34
C VAL A 106 -16.79 -21.98 14.36
N HIS A 107 -17.43 -23.11 14.03
CA HIS A 107 -16.99 -24.06 13.01
C HIS A 107 -17.68 -23.72 11.68
N HIS A 108 -16.91 -23.30 10.71
CA HIS A 108 -17.36 -22.80 9.40
C HIS A 108 -16.65 -23.52 8.25
N ALA A 109 -17.02 -23.24 7.00
CA ALA A 109 -16.54 -24.00 5.84
C ALA A 109 -15.01 -23.96 5.65
N THR A 110 -14.34 -22.89 6.11
CA THR A 110 -12.88 -22.72 5.95
C THR A 110 -12.09 -23.04 7.22
N GLY A 111 -12.74 -23.49 8.30
CA GLY A 111 -12.05 -23.85 9.54
C GLY A 111 -12.85 -23.55 10.81
N SER A 112 -12.15 -23.19 11.89
CA SER A 112 -12.75 -22.89 13.18
C SER A 112 -12.14 -21.61 13.76
N SER A 113 -13.00 -20.71 14.25
CA SER A 113 -12.62 -19.42 14.84
C SER A 113 -13.00 -19.37 16.31
N PRO A 114 -12.03 -19.24 17.24
CA PRO A 114 -12.31 -19.01 18.65
C PRO A 114 -12.66 -17.54 18.90
N ILE A 115 -13.70 -17.28 19.70
CA ILE A 115 -14.17 -15.97 20.10
C ILE A 115 -14.44 -15.98 21.61
N PHE A 116 -13.96 -14.97 22.33
CA PHE A 116 -14.16 -14.82 23.76
C PHE A 116 -15.17 -13.71 24.03
N LEU A 117 -16.24 -14.00 24.81
CA LEU A 117 -17.27 -13.02 25.15
C LEU A 117 -17.37 -12.82 26.65
N ASP A 118 -17.53 -11.54 27.01
CA ASP A 118 -17.93 -11.15 28.35
C ASP A 118 -19.45 -11.36 28.50
N GLN A 119 -19.83 -12.40 29.24
CA GLN A 119 -21.25 -12.68 29.55
C GLN A 119 -21.77 -11.93 30.79
N GLN A 120 -20.97 -11.04 31.40
CA GLN A 120 -21.42 -10.21 32.52
C GLN A 120 -22.29 -9.04 32.05
N VAL A 121 -22.14 -8.62 30.80
CA VAL A 121 -22.79 -7.46 30.19
C VAL A 121 -23.36 -7.78 28.80
N GLY A 122 -24.32 -7.00 28.36
CA GLY A 122 -24.86 -7.08 26.99
C GLY A 122 -25.82 -8.25 26.73
N GLY A 123 -26.15 -9.04 27.74
CA GLY A 123 -27.14 -10.13 27.64
C GLY A 123 -28.57 -9.65 27.43
N ALA A 124 -29.50 -10.61 27.30
CA ALA A 124 -30.91 -10.39 26.90
C ALA A 124 -31.04 -9.65 25.54
N SER A 125 -30.01 -9.73 24.72
CA SER A 125 -29.93 -9.24 23.34
C SER A 125 -29.02 -10.15 22.52
N TRP A 126 -29.08 -10.00 21.18
CA TRP A 126 -28.17 -10.72 20.30
C TRP A 126 -26.81 -10.06 20.29
N VAL A 127 -25.75 -10.82 20.59
CA VAL A 127 -24.36 -10.39 20.60
C VAL A 127 -23.61 -11.10 19.49
N SER A 128 -22.96 -10.35 18.63
CA SER A 128 -22.28 -10.90 17.44
C SER A 128 -21.02 -11.68 17.79
N LEU A 129 -20.87 -12.86 17.16
CA LEU A 129 -19.61 -13.62 17.09
C LEU A 129 -18.84 -13.33 15.80
N GLY A 130 -19.45 -12.66 14.81
CA GLY A 130 -18.86 -12.35 13.51
C GLY A 130 -19.63 -12.94 12.33
N THR A 131 -19.07 -12.73 11.13
CA THR A 131 -19.63 -13.22 9.87
C THR A 131 -18.75 -14.30 9.28
N PHE A 132 -19.32 -15.47 8.95
CA PHE A 132 -18.58 -16.63 8.47
C PHE A 132 -19.25 -17.25 7.27
N TYR A 133 -18.48 -17.92 6.41
CA TYR A 133 -19.01 -18.67 5.29
C TYR A 133 -19.32 -20.10 5.72
N PHE A 134 -20.56 -20.53 5.53
CA PHE A 134 -21.03 -21.88 5.82
C PHE A 134 -21.45 -22.59 4.54
N ASP A 135 -21.23 -23.91 4.52
CA ASP A 135 -21.86 -24.78 3.54
C ASP A 135 -23.32 -25.08 3.91
N ALA A 136 -24.15 -25.32 2.89
CA ALA A 136 -25.51 -25.78 3.10
C ALA A 136 -25.54 -27.11 3.87
N GLY A 137 -26.55 -27.29 4.68
CA GLY A 137 -26.71 -28.51 5.49
C GLY A 137 -26.37 -28.30 6.96
N THR A 138 -25.69 -29.25 7.57
CA THR A 138 -25.45 -29.29 9.02
C THR A 138 -23.97 -29.44 9.37
N THR A 139 -23.06 -29.04 8.49
CA THR A 139 -21.62 -29.15 8.71
C THR A 139 -21.08 -28.05 9.65
N GLY A 140 -21.68 -26.85 9.64
CA GLY A 140 -21.34 -25.77 10.53
C GLY A 140 -21.91 -25.92 11.94
N ALA A 141 -21.25 -25.31 12.94
CA ALA A 141 -21.70 -25.31 14.32
C ALA A 141 -21.09 -24.14 15.11
N VAL A 142 -21.68 -23.84 16.27
CA VAL A 142 -21.07 -23.02 17.32
C VAL A 142 -20.92 -23.85 18.57
N GLU A 143 -19.74 -23.90 19.16
CA GLU A 143 -19.48 -24.53 20.46
C GLU A 143 -19.26 -23.46 21.55
N LEU A 144 -19.64 -23.80 22.79
CA LEU A 144 -19.27 -23.11 24.00
C LEU A 144 -18.66 -24.08 25.00
N ALA A 145 -17.47 -23.78 25.45
CA ALA A 145 -16.76 -24.53 26.47
C ALA A 145 -16.82 -23.83 27.83
N ASN A 146 -16.51 -24.55 28.92
CA ASN A 146 -16.52 -24.01 30.28
C ASN A 146 -15.15 -23.63 30.83
N ASN A 147 -14.08 -23.66 30.04
CA ASN A 147 -12.73 -23.21 30.45
C ASN A 147 -12.63 -21.68 30.42
N ALA A 148 -13.31 -21.06 31.36
CA ALA A 148 -13.52 -19.63 31.47
C ALA A 148 -13.46 -19.14 32.93
N SER A 149 -13.59 -17.83 33.17
CA SER A 149 -13.55 -17.15 34.47
C SER A 149 -14.55 -15.98 34.48
N PRO A 150 -15.13 -15.62 35.62
CA PRO A 150 -15.39 -16.42 36.81
C PRO A 150 -16.68 -17.25 36.69
N SER A 151 -16.96 -18.05 37.68
CA SER A 151 -18.17 -18.78 38.07
C SER A 151 -18.92 -19.61 37.04
N VAL A 152 -19.61 -19.06 36.04
CA VAL A 152 -20.44 -19.85 35.13
C VAL A 152 -20.46 -19.32 33.70
N VAL A 153 -20.56 -20.22 32.71
CA VAL A 153 -20.91 -19.91 31.32
C VAL A 153 -22.40 -20.18 31.07
N ILE A 154 -22.98 -19.35 30.20
CA ILE A 154 -24.42 -19.46 29.82
C ILE A 154 -24.53 -19.84 28.36
N ALA A 155 -25.32 -20.90 28.10
CA ALA A 155 -25.65 -21.40 26.77
C ALA A 155 -27.19 -21.29 26.58
N ASP A 156 -27.62 -20.39 25.71
CA ASP A 156 -29.03 -20.12 25.45
C ASP A 156 -29.34 -20.35 23.97
N ALA A 157 -29.27 -19.35 23.11
CA ALA A 157 -29.57 -19.50 21.69
C ALA A 157 -28.45 -18.94 20.77
N VAL A 158 -28.35 -19.51 19.57
CA VAL A 158 -27.51 -19.01 18.49
C VAL A 158 -28.33 -18.71 17.25
N ARG A 159 -28.09 -17.55 16.62
CA ARG A 159 -28.78 -17.13 15.42
C ARG A 159 -27.79 -17.06 14.25
N PHE A 160 -28.20 -17.59 13.11
CA PHE A 160 -27.50 -17.51 11.85
C PHE A 160 -28.35 -16.68 10.87
N THR A 161 -27.92 -15.50 10.50
CA THR A 161 -28.62 -14.63 9.55
C THR A 161 -27.87 -14.60 8.24
N ALA A 162 -28.47 -15.10 7.16
CA ALA A 162 -27.84 -15.03 5.84
C ALA A 162 -27.60 -13.57 5.44
N VAL A 163 -26.39 -13.28 4.98
CA VAL A 163 -25.98 -11.94 4.54
C VAL A 163 -25.29 -12.00 3.17
N GLY A 164 -25.13 -10.86 2.53
CA GLY A 164 -24.31 -10.76 1.31
C GLY A 164 -22.84 -11.06 1.61
N ALA A 165 -22.07 -11.39 0.59
CA ALA A 165 -20.61 -11.50 0.75
C ALA A 165 -20.06 -10.20 1.34
N PRO A 166 -19.16 -10.27 2.33
CA PRO A 166 -18.48 -9.07 2.84
C PRO A 166 -17.85 -8.31 1.69
N GLN A 167 -18.06 -6.98 1.66
CA GLN A 167 -17.49 -6.16 0.61
C GLN A 167 -15.99 -5.96 0.91
N PRO A 168 -15.10 -6.09 -0.09
CA PRO A 168 -13.71 -5.76 0.10
C PRO A 168 -13.56 -4.26 0.36
N ARG A 169 -13.05 -3.88 1.54
CA ARG A 169 -12.79 -2.48 1.89
C ARG A 169 -11.62 -2.36 2.84
N PHE A 170 -10.77 -1.39 2.59
CA PHE A 170 -9.70 -0.99 3.48
C PHE A 170 -10.27 -0.01 4.53
N ARG A 171 -10.25 -0.37 5.80
CA ARG A 171 -10.67 0.48 6.93
C ARG A 171 -9.50 0.71 7.84
N ALA A 172 -8.92 1.90 7.81
CA ALA A 172 -7.75 2.23 8.61
C ALA A 172 -7.90 3.56 9.35
N PHE A 173 -6.99 3.82 10.24
CA PHE A 173 -6.71 5.14 10.76
C PHE A 173 -5.22 5.46 10.66
N TRP A 174 -4.90 6.74 10.55
CA TRP A 174 -3.55 7.24 10.77
C TRP A 174 -3.28 7.33 12.27
N ALA A 175 -2.17 6.76 12.73
CA ALA A 175 -1.65 6.93 14.09
C ALA A 175 -0.38 7.77 14.01
N ASP A 176 -0.50 9.07 14.30
CA ASP A 176 0.61 10.01 14.21
C ASP A 176 1.56 9.90 15.41
N ALA A 177 2.84 10.22 15.20
CA ALA A 177 3.89 10.15 16.21
C ALA A 177 3.80 11.27 17.27
N PHE A 178 3.03 12.32 17.02
CA PHE A 178 2.91 13.48 17.92
C PHE A 178 2.00 13.21 19.12
N ASN A 179 1.03 12.33 18.94
CA ASN A 179 0.03 11.99 19.92
C ASN A 179 0.32 10.66 20.65
N VAL A 180 -0.62 10.20 21.48
CA VAL A 180 -0.59 8.87 22.08
C VAL A 180 -0.87 7.82 21.00
N GLY A 181 -0.26 6.63 21.11
CA GLY A 181 -0.57 5.55 20.17
C GLY A 181 0.33 4.34 20.28
N PHE A 182 1.66 4.50 20.21
CA PHE A 182 2.58 3.36 20.09
C PHE A 182 3.97 3.55 20.75
N LYS A 183 4.09 4.46 21.74
CA LYS A 183 5.39 4.77 22.39
C LYS A 183 5.78 3.77 23.50
N ASN A 184 4.85 2.91 23.89
CA ASN A 184 5.05 1.80 24.84
C ASN A 184 3.99 0.72 24.61
N ALA A 185 4.19 -0.46 25.23
CA ALA A 185 3.31 -1.62 25.06
C ALA A 185 1.85 -1.36 25.40
N SER A 186 1.56 -0.65 26.51
CA SER A 186 0.19 -0.35 26.91
C SER A 186 -0.56 0.52 25.88
N GLN A 187 0.12 1.49 25.27
CA GLN A 187 -0.47 2.31 24.20
C GLN A 187 -0.78 1.49 22.96
N VAL A 188 0.11 0.57 22.57
CA VAL A 188 -0.12 -0.33 21.44
C VAL A 188 -1.30 -1.26 21.69
N ASP A 189 -1.35 -1.90 22.88
CA ASP A 189 -2.45 -2.79 23.25
C ASP A 189 -3.79 -2.06 23.22
N GLU A 190 -3.85 -0.83 23.73
CA GLU A 190 -5.06 0.00 23.69
C GLU A 190 -5.43 0.42 22.26
N MET A 191 -4.44 0.75 21.41
CA MET A 191 -4.67 1.14 20.03
C MET A 191 -5.25 -0.02 19.23
N VAL A 192 -4.69 -1.23 19.37
CA VAL A 192 -5.20 -2.42 18.70
C VAL A 192 -6.62 -2.77 19.19
N ALA A 193 -6.87 -2.71 20.51
CA ALA A 193 -8.20 -2.93 21.06
C ALA A 193 -9.24 -1.95 20.50
N ARG A 194 -8.88 -0.68 20.31
CA ARG A 194 -9.75 0.32 19.68
C ARG A 194 -9.95 0.05 18.20
N ALA A 195 -8.91 -0.39 17.46
CA ALA A 195 -9.05 -0.78 16.08
C ALA A 195 -10.07 -1.92 15.92
N VAL A 196 -10.00 -2.95 16.78
CA VAL A 196 -10.98 -4.04 16.84
C VAL A 196 -12.37 -3.49 17.15
N SER A 197 -12.52 -2.67 18.21
CA SER A 197 -13.79 -2.08 18.62
C SER A 197 -14.44 -1.22 17.52
N GLY A 198 -13.63 -0.58 16.67
CA GLY A 198 -14.07 0.27 15.57
C GLY A 198 -14.29 -0.47 14.24
N ASN A 199 -14.12 -1.78 14.18
CA ASN A 199 -14.11 -2.58 12.94
C ASN A 199 -13.11 -2.08 11.89
N TYR A 200 -11.92 -1.65 12.33
CA TYR A 200 -10.79 -1.34 11.48
C TYR A 200 -9.99 -2.60 11.15
N ASN A 201 -9.43 -2.67 9.94
CA ASN A 201 -8.61 -3.79 9.49
C ASN A 201 -7.18 -3.41 9.11
N ALA A 202 -6.79 -2.14 9.31
CA ALA A 202 -5.41 -1.68 9.12
C ALA A 202 -5.07 -0.47 10.02
N ILE A 203 -3.78 -0.30 10.31
CA ILE A 203 -3.19 0.82 11.03
C ILE A 203 -2.08 1.42 10.16
N LEU A 204 -2.15 2.73 9.86
CA LEU A 204 -1.07 3.48 9.23
C LEU A 204 -0.30 4.19 10.34
N ALA A 205 0.83 3.62 10.79
CA ALA A 205 1.61 4.13 11.90
C ALA A 205 2.74 5.04 11.43
N GLU A 206 2.78 6.31 11.88
CA GLU A 206 3.83 7.28 11.54
C GLU A 206 5.14 6.89 12.25
N VAL A 207 5.84 5.92 11.68
CA VAL A 207 7.10 5.43 12.25
C VAL A 207 8.27 6.37 11.98
N LEU A 208 8.14 7.31 11.04
CA LEU A 208 9.17 8.31 10.74
C LEU A 208 8.54 9.65 10.31
N ALA A 209 8.46 10.60 11.24
CA ALA A 209 8.00 11.97 10.97
C ALA A 209 9.17 12.94 10.70
N TYR A 210 10.31 12.73 11.37
CA TYR A 210 11.57 13.46 11.20
C TYR A 210 12.75 12.50 11.29
N HIS A 211 13.84 12.80 10.57
CA HIS A 211 15.03 11.94 10.49
C HIS A 211 16.08 12.22 11.58
N ASP A 212 15.83 13.16 12.49
CA ASP A 212 16.66 13.44 13.68
C ASP A 212 15.98 12.95 14.97
N ASN A 213 16.59 13.11 16.13
CA ASN A 213 16.00 12.75 17.42
C ASN A 213 15.94 13.92 18.41
N ALA A 214 15.69 15.12 17.93
CA ALA A 214 15.72 16.36 18.72
C ALA A 214 14.65 16.42 19.82
N SER A 215 13.48 15.84 19.60
CA SER A 215 12.32 15.91 20.50
C SER A 215 11.31 14.80 20.22
N ASN A 216 10.15 14.83 20.89
CA ASN A 216 9.02 13.94 20.59
C ASN A 216 8.63 13.97 19.13
N ALA A 217 8.23 12.84 18.57
CA ALA A 217 7.91 12.60 17.17
C ALA A 217 9.12 12.72 16.21
N HIS A 218 10.34 12.88 16.73
CA HIS A 218 11.58 12.91 15.96
C HIS A 218 12.32 11.57 16.11
N GLY A 219 12.73 10.97 14.99
CA GLY A 219 13.47 9.72 14.93
C GLY A 219 12.60 8.51 14.59
N ALA A 220 13.27 7.36 14.51
CA ALA A 220 12.67 6.08 14.17
C ALA A 220 11.87 5.50 15.33
N TYR A 221 10.64 5.05 15.06
CA TYR A 221 9.79 4.26 15.96
C TYR A 221 9.96 2.75 15.73
N TRP A 222 11.15 2.35 15.32
CA TRP A 222 11.63 0.96 15.21
C TRP A 222 13.12 0.91 15.56
N ASP A 223 13.69 -0.27 15.69
CA ASP A 223 15.14 -0.43 15.94
C ASP A 223 15.92 -0.29 14.62
N SER A 224 16.07 0.95 14.14
CA SER A 224 16.74 1.27 12.88
C SER A 224 18.26 1.31 13.03
N SER A 225 18.95 0.80 11.99
CA SER A 225 20.40 0.97 11.82
C SER A 225 20.78 2.26 11.09
N ILE A 226 19.79 2.97 10.51
CA ILE A 226 19.98 4.11 9.60
C ILE A 226 19.57 5.44 10.25
N VAL A 227 18.43 5.44 10.95
CA VAL A 227 17.84 6.64 11.55
C VAL A 227 17.94 6.55 13.08
N PRO A 228 18.33 7.63 13.79
CA PRO A 228 18.37 7.60 15.23
C PRO A 228 16.99 7.33 15.84
N LYS A 229 16.95 6.53 16.90
CA LYS A 229 15.72 6.16 17.59
C LYS A 229 15.04 7.38 18.23
N ALA A 230 13.72 7.43 18.19
CA ALA A 230 12.94 8.51 18.81
C ALA A 230 13.12 8.54 20.33
N PRO A 231 13.30 9.73 20.96
CA PRO A 231 13.64 9.84 22.37
C PRO A 231 12.46 9.59 23.33
N ASP A 232 11.23 9.59 22.83
CA ASP A 232 10.02 9.41 23.63
C ASP A 232 9.49 7.97 23.67
N ILE A 233 10.26 7.02 23.17
CA ILE A 233 9.99 5.59 23.26
C ILE A 233 10.46 5.05 24.62
N SER A 234 9.70 4.14 25.23
CA SER A 234 10.11 3.43 26.42
C SER A 234 11.44 2.67 26.22
N ALA A 235 12.32 2.70 27.21
CA ALA A 235 13.65 2.09 27.10
C ALA A 235 13.56 0.59 26.73
N GLY A 236 14.31 0.17 25.71
CA GLY A 236 14.37 -1.22 25.25
C GLY A 236 13.10 -1.71 24.52
N PHE A 237 12.19 -0.80 24.16
CA PHE A 237 10.97 -1.12 23.45
C PHE A 237 11.14 -0.86 21.95
N ASP A 238 10.71 -1.79 21.12
CA ASP A 238 10.54 -1.61 19.68
C ASP A 238 9.05 -1.47 19.37
N PRO A 239 8.58 -0.23 19.08
CA PRO A 239 7.16 0.04 18.84
C PRO A 239 6.59 -0.71 17.65
N LEU A 240 7.32 -0.74 16.52
CA LEU A 240 6.83 -1.32 15.28
C LEU A 240 6.74 -2.85 15.40
N ALA A 241 7.77 -3.51 15.87
CA ALA A 241 7.77 -4.97 16.05
C ALA A 241 6.66 -5.43 17.01
N TYR A 242 6.45 -4.71 18.11
CA TYR A 242 5.39 -5.03 19.07
C TYR A 242 4.00 -4.78 18.47
N MET A 243 3.82 -3.67 17.74
CA MET A 243 2.55 -3.32 17.09
C MET A 243 2.16 -4.39 16.04
N ILE A 244 3.10 -4.79 15.17
CA ILE A 244 2.90 -5.85 14.18
C ILE A 244 2.41 -7.12 14.87
N THR A 245 3.11 -7.56 15.92
CA THR A 245 2.74 -8.77 16.68
C THR A 245 1.29 -8.69 17.20
N LYS A 246 0.89 -7.56 17.78
CA LYS A 246 -0.44 -7.40 18.37
C LYS A 246 -1.54 -7.22 17.34
N ALA A 247 -1.28 -6.45 16.29
CA ALA A 247 -2.24 -6.19 15.21
C ALA A 247 -2.50 -7.46 14.40
N HIS A 248 -1.47 -8.23 14.05
CA HIS A 248 -1.62 -9.50 13.33
C HIS A 248 -2.41 -10.56 14.14
N GLN A 249 -2.22 -10.62 15.47
CA GLN A 249 -3.05 -11.45 16.34
C GLN A 249 -4.53 -11.09 16.28
N ALA A 250 -4.86 -9.84 15.94
CA ALA A 250 -6.22 -9.34 15.79
C ALA A 250 -6.69 -9.31 14.31
N GLY A 251 -5.88 -9.79 13.35
CA GLY A 251 -6.21 -9.77 11.92
C GLY A 251 -6.17 -8.36 11.29
N ILE A 252 -5.32 -7.46 11.82
CA ILE A 252 -5.20 -6.07 11.41
C ILE A 252 -3.83 -5.86 10.74
N GLU A 253 -3.82 -5.30 9.51
CA GLU A 253 -2.60 -4.91 8.80
C GLU A 253 -1.89 -3.72 9.48
N VAL A 254 -0.55 -3.67 9.41
CA VAL A 254 0.28 -2.55 9.86
C VAL A 254 1.10 -2.01 8.71
N HIS A 255 0.89 -0.73 8.39
CA HIS A 255 1.63 -0.04 7.34
C HIS A 255 2.61 0.96 7.97
N ALA A 256 3.88 0.88 7.59
CA ALA A 256 4.88 1.85 7.99
C ALA A 256 4.65 3.19 7.27
N TRP A 257 4.19 4.20 8.00
CA TRP A 257 3.98 5.55 7.48
C TRP A 257 5.24 6.37 7.70
N ILE A 258 5.82 6.87 6.59
CA ILE A 258 7.10 7.59 6.56
C ILE A 258 6.99 8.90 5.79
N LEU A 259 7.67 9.94 6.30
CA LEU A 259 7.81 11.25 5.68
C LEU A 259 9.23 11.38 5.11
N PRO A 260 9.43 11.28 3.78
CA PRO A 260 10.76 11.07 3.21
C PRO A 260 11.68 12.28 3.34
N TYR A 261 11.16 13.50 3.20
CA TYR A 261 12.03 14.67 3.04
C TYR A 261 12.15 15.56 4.27
N ARG A 262 11.38 15.31 5.34
CA ARG A 262 11.41 16.15 6.56
C ARG A 262 12.49 15.66 7.52
N VAL A 263 13.56 16.43 7.69
CA VAL A 263 14.70 16.02 8.52
C VAL A 263 14.58 16.55 9.95
N SER A 264 14.45 17.84 10.12
CA SER A 264 14.54 18.50 11.44
C SER A 264 13.90 19.88 11.43
N THR A 265 13.61 20.40 12.62
CA THR A 265 13.26 21.82 12.85
C THR A 265 14.46 22.66 13.26
N SER A 266 15.63 22.06 13.44
CA SER A 266 16.87 22.73 13.83
C SER A 266 18.08 22.18 13.07
N TRP A 267 19.14 23.00 12.96
CA TRP A 267 20.41 22.61 12.35
C TRP A 267 21.53 22.63 13.39
N PRO A 268 22.43 21.64 13.39
CA PRO A 268 22.41 20.39 12.63
C PRO A 268 21.34 19.39 13.16
N PRO A 269 20.90 18.40 12.35
CA PRO A 269 19.92 17.41 12.77
C PRO A 269 20.46 16.53 13.90
N SER A 270 19.80 16.56 15.07
CA SER A 270 20.26 15.88 16.28
C SER A 270 20.35 14.36 16.08
N GLY A 271 21.46 13.76 16.51
CA GLY A 271 21.66 12.31 16.52
C GLY A 271 21.83 11.65 15.15
N ASN A 272 21.53 12.33 14.05
CA ASN A 272 21.71 11.80 12.70
C ASN A 272 23.06 12.24 12.13
N THR A 273 24.12 11.49 12.43
CA THR A 273 25.50 11.81 12.02
C THR A 273 25.69 11.74 10.51
N LEU A 274 24.97 10.88 9.81
CA LEU A 274 25.00 10.79 8.35
C LEU A 274 24.50 12.11 7.72
N LEU A 275 23.33 12.58 8.08
CA LEU A 275 22.77 13.82 7.56
C LEU A 275 23.51 15.07 8.03
N GLN A 276 24.19 15.01 9.18
CA GLN A 276 25.13 16.08 9.61
C GLN A 276 26.35 16.17 8.69
N SER A 277 26.84 15.02 8.19
CA SER A 277 28.02 14.95 7.31
C SER A 277 27.72 15.27 5.85
N HIS A 278 26.43 15.33 5.48
CA HIS A 278 25.96 15.60 4.11
C HIS A 278 25.08 16.85 4.03
N PRO A 279 25.60 18.06 4.35
CA PRO A 279 24.83 19.29 4.24
C PRO A 279 24.43 19.65 2.81
N GLU A 280 25.11 19.09 1.81
CA GLU A 280 24.82 19.24 0.38
C GLU A 280 23.53 18.52 -0.06
N TRP A 281 23.05 17.53 0.70
CA TRP A 281 21.80 16.82 0.41
C TRP A 281 20.54 17.64 0.69
N PHE A 282 20.69 18.84 1.27
CA PHE A 282 19.56 19.65 1.68
C PHE A 282 19.12 20.62 0.57
N SER A 283 17.82 20.71 0.44
CA SER A 283 17.11 21.64 -0.43
C SER A 283 16.78 22.93 0.30
N VAL A 284 16.98 24.06 -0.37
CA VAL A 284 16.70 25.41 0.15
C VAL A 284 15.76 26.18 -0.78
N MET A 285 15.33 27.37 -0.36
CA MET A 285 14.63 28.32 -1.22
C MET A 285 15.59 28.94 -2.25
N ARG A 286 15.04 29.43 -3.36
CA ARG A 286 15.84 30.03 -4.42
C ARG A 286 16.76 31.17 -3.93
N GLY A 287 16.33 31.94 -2.93
CA GLY A 287 17.11 33.05 -2.35
C GLY A 287 18.29 32.61 -1.48
N ASP A 288 18.34 31.34 -1.06
CA ASP A 288 19.31 30.82 -0.09
C ASP A 288 20.35 29.88 -0.71
N ILE A 289 20.41 29.84 -2.06
CA ILE A 289 21.35 29.01 -2.83
C ILE A 289 22.79 29.22 -2.39
N GLY A 290 23.48 28.12 -2.04
CA GLY A 290 24.91 28.15 -1.69
C GLY A 290 25.21 28.72 -0.30
N GLY A 291 24.20 29.09 0.48
CA GLY A 291 24.34 29.59 1.84
C GLY A 291 24.44 28.52 2.93
N GLY A 292 24.49 27.26 2.55
CA GLY A 292 24.34 26.09 3.44
C GLY A 292 22.89 25.76 3.74
N PRO A 293 22.63 24.70 4.50
CA PRO A 293 21.27 24.30 4.86
C PRO A 293 20.49 25.41 5.56
N GLN A 294 19.33 25.77 5.01
CA GLN A 294 18.39 26.75 5.54
C GLN A 294 16.99 26.13 5.62
N PRO A 295 16.17 26.52 6.62
CA PRO A 295 14.85 25.94 6.78
C PRO A 295 13.88 26.49 5.72
N VAL A 296 13.13 25.61 5.08
CA VAL A 296 12.01 25.94 4.21
C VAL A 296 10.73 25.81 5.03
N SER A 297 10.05 26.93 5.28
CA SER A 297 8.87 26.97 6.18
C SER A 297 9.15 26.39 7.58
N GLY A 298 10.33 26.64 8.14
CA GLY A 298 10.73 26.15 9.46
C GLY A 298 11.25 24.71 9.49
N LEU A 299 11.44 24.06 8.34
CA LEU A 299 11.86 22.67 8.22
C LEU A 299 13.14 22.56 7.39
N TYR A 300 14.14 21.85 7.90
CA TYR A 300 15.26 21.37 7.12
C TYR A 300 14.83 20.13 6.35
N GLN A 301 14.99 20.13 5.04
CA GLN A 301 14.46 19.08 4.16
C GLN A 301 15.51 18.62 3.15
N LEU A 302 15.43 17.34 2.79
CA LEU A 302 16.27 16.74 1.75
C LEU A 302 15.87 17.23 0.36
N ASP A 303 16.80 17.17 -0.60
CA ASP A 303 16.54 17.47 -2.01
C ASP A 303 16.01 16.21 -2.73
N PRO A 304 14.75 16.19 -3.16
CA PRO A 304 14.20 15.06 -3.93
C PRO A 304 14.97 14.77 -5.22
N GLY A 305 15.65 15.76 -5.78
CA GLY A 305 16.42 15.65 -7.02
C GLY A 305 17.83 15.08 -6.85
N SER A 306 18.28 14.80 -5.61
CA SER A 306 19.60 14.20 -5.36
C SER A 306 19.54 12.68 -5.41
N PRO A 307 20.36 12.01 -6.25
CA PRO A 307 20.42 10.55 -6.32
C PRO A 307 20.82 9.89 -5.00
N GLU A 308 21.76 10.49 -4.26
CA GLU A 308 22.21 9.97 -2.96
C GLU A 308 21.12 10.08 -1.89
N VAL A 309 20.28 11.12 -1.95
CA VAL A 309 19.10 11.25 -1.09
C VAL A 309 18.09 10.14 -1.41
N GLN A 310 17.86 9.87 -2.68
CA GLN A 310 16.96 8.75 -3.07
C GLN A 310 17.49 7.41 -2.57
N GLU A 311 18.81 7.14 -2.68
CA GLU A 311 19.40 5.91 -2.16
C GLU A 311 19.30 5.81 -0.62
N TYR A 312 19.54 6.92 0.09
CA TYR A 312 19.33 6.99 1.54
C TYR A 312 17.87 6.62 1.91
N LEU A 313 16.89 7.17 1.20
CA LEU A 313 15.48 6.88 1.45
C LEU A 313 15.11 5.43 1.10
N MET A 314 15.68 4.89 0.02
CA MET A 314 15.49 3.46 -0.33
C MET A 314 16.11 2.54 0.70
N SER A 315 17.23 2.90 1.33
CA SER A 315 17.79 2.10 2.42
C SER A 315 16.83 1.96 3.62
N ILE A 316 16.08 3.02 3.94
CA ILE A 316 15.03 3.00 4.97
C ILE A 316 13.85 2.10 4.54
N VAL A 317 13.42 2.21 3.29
CA VAL A 317 12.34 1.35 2.76
C VAL A 317 12.73 -0.13 2.81
N ARG A 318 13.98 -0.47 2.40
CA ARG A 318 14.49 -1.85 2.47
C ARG A 318 14.55 -2.36 3.91
N GLU A 319 15.03 -1.57 4.86
CA GLU A 319 15.05 -1.94 6.28
C GLU A 319 13.65 -2.25 6.79
N LEU A 320 12.66 -1.38 6.51
CA LEU A 320 11.28 -1.59 6.93
C LEU A 320 10.61 -2.78 6.22
N ALA A 321 10.84 -2.94 4.93
CA ALA A 321 10.16 -3.96 4.14
C ALA A 321 10.76 -5.36 4.27
N ASN A 322 12.08 -5.50 4.57
CA ASN A 322 12.73 -6.81 4.71
C ASN A 322 12.89 -7.25 6.17
N ASP A 323 13.13 -6.32 7.11
CA ASP A 323 13.48 -6.68 8.49
C ASP A 323 12.25 -6.69 9.41
N TYR A 324 11.11 -6.13 8.96
CA TYR A 324 9.84 -6.09 9.71
C TYR A 324 8.71 -6.71 8.91
N GLU A 325 7.86 -7.49 9.56
CA GLU A 325 6.67 -8.10 8.95
C GLU A 325 5.54 -7.07 8.75
N VAL A 326 5.86 -5.91 8.14
CA VAL A 326 4.85 -4.92 7.75
C VAL A 326 4.00 -5.44 6.60
N ASP A 327 2.76 -4.95 6.48
CA ASP A 327 1.85 -5.26 5.37
C ASP A 327 1.93 -4.22 4.26
N GLY A 328 2.64 -3.11 4.50
CA GLY A 328 2.84 -2.08 3.50
C GLY A 328 3.71 -0.92 3.96
N VAL A 329 4.07 -0.09 2.97
CA VAL A 329 4.76 1.20 3.16
C VAL A 329 3.83 2.31 2.69
N HIS A 330 3.65 3.31 3.54
CA HIS A 330 2.78 4.46 3.31
C HIS A 330 3.56 5.77 3.33
N TRP A 331 3.53 6.51 2.21
CA TRP A 331 4.18 7.81 2.10
C TRP A 331 3.26 8.94 2.53
N ASP A 332 3.81 9.91 3.26
CA ASP A 332 3.21 11.23 3.38
C ASP A 332 4.25 12.32 3.18
N TYR A 333 3.81 13.55 2.90
CA TYR A 333 4.70 14.64 2.52
C TYR A 333 5.68 14.28 1.38
N ILE A 334 5.31 13.30 0.54
CA ILE A 334 6.02 12.91 -0.68
C ILE A 334 5.86 14.00 -1.75
N ARG A 335 6.51 15.14 -1.51
CA ARG A 335 6.41 16.38 -2.27
C ARG A 335 7.41 17.42 -1.79
N TYR A 336 7.60 18.47 -2.56
CA TYR A 336 8.26 19.68 -2.04
C TYR A 336 7.33 20.43 -1.06
N THR A 337 7.89 20.88 0.06
CA THR A 337 7.12 21.61 1.09
C THR A 337 6.58 22.93 0.56
N GLN A 338 7.39 23.63 -0.27
CA GLN A 338 7.03 24.90 -0.91
C GLN A 338 7.37 24.87 -2.40
N PRO A 339 6.60 25.56 -3.27
CA PRO A 339 6.91 25.67 -4.70
C PRO A 339 8.26 26.33 -5.00
N ASP A 340 8.75 27.19 -4.10
CA ASP A 340 10.03 27.90 -4.23
C ASP A 340 11.23 27.09 -3.72
N ALA A 341 11.04 25.88 -3.19
CA ALA A 341 12.10 24.98 -2.76
C ALA A 341 12.66 24.14 -3.93
N GLY A 342 13.72 23.39 -3.66
CA GLY A 342 14.36 22.51 -4.64
C GLY A 342 15.67 23.09 -5.21
N TYR A 343 16.26 24.05 -4.52
CA TYR A 343 17.56 24.60 -4.89
C TYR A 343 18.63 24.10 -3.93
N PRO A 344 19.91 23.98 -4.39
CA PRO A 344 20.95 23.37 -3.59
C PRO A 344 21.41 24.24 -2.43
N ALA A 345 21.60 23.64 -1.26
CA ALA A 345 22.23 24.27 -0.12
C ALA A 345 23.70 24.62 -0.41
N HIS A 346 24.38 23.85 -1.27
CA HIS A 346 25.79 24.05 -1.67
C HIS A 346 25.94 23.97 -3.19
N THR A 347 26.59 24.97 -3.77
CA THR A 347 26.83 25.09 -5.23
C THR A 347 27.97 24.23 -5.75
N TRP A 348 28.74 23.59 -4.89
CA TRP A 348 29.81 22.66 -5.27
C TRP A 348 29.32 21.22 -5.47
N TYR A 349 28.06 20.95 -5.16
CA TYR A 349 27.50 19.62 -5.26
C TYR A 349 26.88 19.38 -6.63
N ASP A 350 27.56 18.57 -7.44
CA ASP A 350 27.23 18.36 -8.85
C ASP A 350 26.01 17.45 -9.07
N ASN A 351 25.58 16.71 -8.04
CA ASN A 351 24.39 15.85 -8.08
C ASN A 351 23.16 16.47 -7.41
N SER A 352 23.16 17.79 -7.15
CA SER A 352 21.92 18.43 -6.73
C SER A 352 20.87 18.41 -7.85
N GLY A 353 19.60 18.46 -7.48
CA GLY A 353 18.51 18.51 -8.47
C GLY A 353 18.69 19.63 -9.50
N LEU A 354 19.22 20.80 -9.11
CA LEU A 354 19.48 21.90 -10.04
C LEU A 354 20.59 21.58 -11.04
N GLU A 355 21.70 20.97 -10.62
CA GLU A 355 22.82 20.67 -11.52
C GLU A 355 22.44 19.52 -12.47
N ARG A 356 21.69 18.51 -12.00
CA ARG A 356 21.12 17.48 -12.84
C ARG A 356 20.16 18.06 -13.89
N TYR A 357 19.25 18.95 -13.48
CA TYR A 357 18.38 19.66 -14.42
C TYR A 357 19.16 20.37 -15.51
N ARG A 358 20.27 21.07 -15.15
CA ARG A 358 21.11 21.75 -16.10
C ARG A 358 21.78 20.79 -17.09
N ARG A 359 22.31 19.68 -16.61
CA ARG A 359 22.94 18.65 -17.47
C ARG A 359 21.94 18.08 -18.48
N ILE A 360 20.77 17.70 -18.02
CA ILE A 360 19.74 17.06 -18.84
C ILE A 360 19.12 18.03 -19.84
N SER A 361 18.75 19.25 -19.40
CA SER A 361 18.05 20.22 -20.24
C SER A 361 18.94 21.10 -21.08
N GLY A 362 20.26 21.14 -20.81
CA GLY A 362 21.20 22.12 -21.39
C GLY A 362 20.96 23.56 -20.89
N ALA A 363 20.10 23.75 -19.89
CA ALA A 363 19.79 25.09 -19.36
C ALA A 363 20.98 25.70 -18.63
N SER A 364 21.17 27.02 -18.78
CA SER A 364 22.16 27.79 -18.04
C SER A 364 21.49 28.68 -16.99
N GLY A 365 22.22 28.98 -15.92
CA GLY A 365 21.73 29.86 -14.86
C GLY A 365 20.77 29.16 -13.88
N THR A 366 20.11 29.96 -13.04
CA THR A 366 19.16 29.44 -12.01
C THR A 366 17.75 29.76 -12.44
N PRO A 367 16.91 28.73 -12.75
CA PRO A 367 15.54 28.94 -13.19
C PRO A 367 14.73 29.63 -12.09
N LEU A 368 13.63 30.28 -12.48
CA LEU A 368 12.63 30.74 -11.52
C LEU A 368 11.85 29.54 -10.98
N SER A 369 11.34 29.66 -9.77
CA SER A 369 10.47 28.60 -9.17
C SER A 369 9.21 28.35 -10.00
N SER A 370 8.77 29.34 -10.78
CA SER A 370 7.63 29.25 -11.69
C SER A 370 7.97 28.80 -13.11
N ASP A 371 9.25 28.52 -13.40
CA ASP A 371 9.65 27.99 -14.70
C ASP A 371 9.02 26.60 -14.92
N ALA A 372 8.40 26.41 -16.08
CA ALA A 372 7.62 25.21 -16.36
C ALA A 372 8.53 23.97 -16.47
N ALA A 373 9.65 24.06 -17.19
CA ALA A 373 10.57 22.93 -17.36
C ALA A 373 11.22 22.53 -16.03
N TRP A 374 11.61 23.53 -15.21
CA TRP A 374 12.11 23.28 -13.86
C TRP A 374 11.04 22.66 -12.94
N SER A 375 9.80 23.10 -13.06
CA SER A 375 8.67 22.54 -12.31
C SER A 375 8.37 21.10 -12.73
N ASP A 376 8.47 20.79 -14.02
CA ASP A 376 8.28 19.43 -14.55
C ASP A 376 9.42 18.50 -14.11
N PHE A 377 10.66 18.98 -14.11
CA PHE A 377 11.81 18.26 -13.57
C PHE A 377 11.59 17.90 -12.09
N ARG A 378 11.29 18.88 -11.22
CA ARG A 378 11.03 18.62 -9.80
C ARG A 378 9.89 17.63 -9.58
N ARG A 379 8.85 17.65 -10.42
CA ARG A 379 7.74 16.69 -10.36
C ARG A 379 8.19 15.30 -10.78
N ARG A 380 9.08 15.20 -11.78
CA ARG A 380 9.72 13.96 -12.16
C ARG A 380 10.50 13.36 -11.00
N GLU A 381 11.34 14.13 -10.33
CA GLU A 381 12.20 13.64 -9.24
C GLU A 381 11.40 13.08 -8.04
N VAL A 382 10.27 13.69 -7.70
CA VAL A 382 9.36 13.10 -6.70
C VAL A 382 8.73 11.79 -7.22
N THR A 383 8.40 11.73 -8.50
CA THR A 383 7.86 10.52 -9.14
C THR A 383 8.89 9.39 -9.15
N GLU A 384 10.18 9.70 -9.39
CA GLU A 384 11.26 8.72 -9.41
C GLU A 384 11.40 7.98 -8.07
N LEU A 385 11.32 8.70 -6.95
CA LEU A 385 11.33 8.06 -5.63
C LEU A 385 10.16 7.08 -5.46
N VAL A 386 8.94 7.48 -5.85
CA VAL A 386 7.75 6.61 -5.76
C VAL A 386 7.89 5.41 -6.69
N ARG A 387 8.36 5.64 -7.92
CA ARG A 387 8.60 4.60 -8.92
C ARG A 387 9.61 3.55 -8.42
N ARG A 388 10.72 4.01 -7.85
CA ARG A 388 11.75 3.13 -7.31
C ARG A 388 11.28 2.36 -6.08
N ALA A 389 10.60 3.03 -5.14
CA ALA A 389 10.04 2.40 -3.96
C ALA A 389 9.01 1.30 -4.30
N ASN A 390 8.30 1.40 -5.44
CA ASN A 390 7.42 0.33 -5.90
C ASN A 390 8.17 -1.00 -6.05
N ILE A 391 9.39 -0.98 -6.58
CA ILE A 391 10.20 -2.19 -6.75
C ILE A 391 10.71 -2.68 -5.40
N GLU A 392 11.29 -1.80 -4.58
CA GLU A 392 11.82 -2.18 -3.26
C GLU A 392 10.77 -2.84 -2.37
N VAL A 393 9.53 -2.34 -2.41
CA VAL A 393 8.38 -2.91 -1.67
C VAL A 393 7.90 -4.22 -2.30
N ALA A 394 7.84 -4.29 -3.63
CA ALA A 394 7.28 -5.45 -4.32
C ALA A 394 8.22 -6.66 -4.34
N THR A 395 9.54 -6.43 -4.26
CA THR A 395 10.57 -7.49 -4.29
C THR A 395 11.17 -7.77 -2.92
N ALA A 396 10.65 -7.16 -1.86
CA ALA A 396 11.12 -7.37 -0.49
C ALA A 396 10.98 -8.83 -0.05
N ASP A 397 11.95 -9.32 0.72
CA ASP A 397 11.88 -10.64 1.38
C ASP A 397 11.03 -10.54 2.65
N ASN A 398 9.72 -10.57 2.48
CA ASN A 398 8.74 -10.37 3.54
C ASN A 398 7.66 -11.45 3.50
N PRO A 399 7.31 -12.10 4.65
CA PRO A 399 6.30 -13.15 4.70
C PRO A 399 4.88 -12.67 4.35
N ASN A 400 4.61 -11.35 4.44
CA ASN A 400 3.31 -10.76 4.13
C ASN A 400 3.15 -10.32 2.67
N GLN A 401 4.05 -10.77 1.76
CA GLN A 401 3.89 -10.48 0.33
C GLN A 401 2.53 -10.98 -0.21
N PRO A 402 1.87 -10.21 -1.08
CA PRO A 402 2.33 -8.93 -1.67
C PRO A 402 2.08 -7.73 -0.76
N LEU A 403 3.13 -6.96 -0.42
CA LEU A 403 3.02 -5.72 0.36
C LEU A 403 2.27 -4.63 -0.41
N ARG A 404 1.60 -3.73 0.33
CA ARG A 404 0.94 -2.55 -0.23
C ARG A 404 1.88 -1.34 -0.27
N HIS A 405 2.00 -0.71 -1.42
CA HIS A 405 2.70 0.56 -1.60
C HIS A 405 1.68 1.68 -1.76
N THR A 406 1.57 2.59 -0.79
CA THR A 406 0.50 3.59 -0.72
C THR A 406 1.03 4.98 -0.41
N ALA A 407 0.25 6.02 -0.69
CA ALA A 407 0.61 7.39 -0.36
C ALA A 407 -0.60 8.25 0.05
N ALA A 408 -0.38 9.18 0.99
CA ALA A 408 -1.30 10.27 1.31
C ALA A 408 -1.28 11.31 0.18
N LEU A 409 -2.47 11.61 -0.36
CA LEU A 409 -2.64 12.43 -1.56
C LEU A 409 -3.23 13.81 -1.21
N ILE A 410 -2.64 14.87 -1.75
CA ILE A 410 -3.16 16.23 -1.56
C ILE A 410 -4.48 16.40 -2.32
N THR A 411 -5.48 16.88 -1.60
CA THR A 411 -6.83 17.20 -2.12
C THR A 411 -7.28 18.60 -1.64
N TRP A 412 -6.39 19.57 -1.55
CA TRP A 412 -6.71 20.89 -1.03
C TRP A 412 -7.51 21.74 -2.02
N GLY A 413 -8.51 22.46 -1.49
CA GLY A 413 -9.46 23.24 -2.28
C GLY A 413 -10.59 22.38 -2.84
N ASP A 414 -11.46 22.95 -3.67
CA ASP A 414 -12.47 22.16 -4.36
C ASP A 414 -11.84 21.29 -5.47
N ALA A 415 -12.43 20.14 -5.75
CA ALA A 415 -11.92 19.22 -6.77
C ALA A 415 -12.08 19.82 -8.17
N PRO A 416 -10.97 20.07 -8.92
CA PRO A 416 -11.05 20.54 -10.27
C PRO A 416 -11.27 19.38 -11.25
N THR A 417 -11.66 19.70 -12.48
CA THR A 417 -11.84 18.71 -13.56
C THR A 417 -10.54 18.27 -14.23
N SER A 418 -9.42 18.98 -13.99
CA SER A 418 -8.09 18.65 -14.52
C SER A 418 -7.10 18.49 -13.38
N PHE A 419 -6.30 17.43 -13.42
CA PHE A 419 -5.29 17.17 -12.42
C PHE A 419 -4.23 18.30 -12.35
N SER A 420 -3.86 18.89 -13.48
CA SER A 420 -2.89 20.00 -13.53
C SER A 420 -3.37 21.29 -12.85
N ALA A 421 -4.66 21.39 -12.51
CA ALA A 421 -5.23 22.51 -11.75
C ALA A 421 -5.29 22.23 -10.24
N THR A 422 -4.84 21.06 -9.77
CA THR A 422 -4.86 20.67 -8.35
C THR A 422 -3.74 21.35 -7.56
N SER A 423 -3.93 21.45 -6.26
CA SER A 423 -2.87 21.79 -5.32
C SER A 423 -1.75 20.73 -5.27
N ALA A 424 -2.08 19.47 -5.56
CA ALA A 424 -1.10 18.39 -5.67
C ALA A 424 -0.10 18.65 -6.81
N TRP A 425 -0.60 19.00 -8.01
CA TRP A 425 0.25 19.38 -9.14
C TRP A 425 1.17 20.55 -8.80
N ALA A 426 0.64 21.58 -8.14
CA ALA A 426 1.39 22.76 -7.73
C ALA A 426 2.45 22.47 -6.63
N ARG A 427 2.36 21.33 -5.97
CA ARG A 427 3.34 20.84 -4.97
C ARG A 427 4.19 19.69 -5.47
N PHE A 428 4.20 19.44 -6.80
CA PHE A 428 4.98 18.41 -7.46
C PHE A 428 4.61 16.97 -7.05
N GLN A 429 3.40 16.78 -6.54
CA GLN A 429 2.83 15.47 -6.21
C GLN A 429 1.91 14.99 -7.35
N ASN A 430 2.48 14.25 -8.32
CA ASN A 430 1.77 13.81 -9.53
C ASN A 430 1.06 12.46 -9.30
N TRP A 431 0.20 12.40 -8.29
CA TRP A 431 -0.38 11.14 -7.83
C TRP A 431 -1.33 10.46 -8.82
N GLU A 432 -2.00 11.22 -9.68
CA GLU A 432 -2.82 10.64 -10.75
C GLU A 432 -1.95 9.78 -11.69
N HIS A 433 -0.79 10.31 -12.11
CA HIS A 433 0.19 9.57 -12.90
C HIS A 433 0.74 8.35 -12.16
N TRP A 434 0.96 8.44 -10.83
CA TRP A 434 1.45 7.29 -10.05
C TRP A 434 0.46 6.14 -10.03
N LEU A 435 -0.85 6.43 -9.97
CA LEU A 435 -1.92 5.43 -10.08
C LEU A 435 -2.08 4.93 -11.52
N ASP A 436 -2.02 5.84 -12.53
CA ASP A 436 -2.05 5.46 -13.95
C ASP A 436 -0.92 4.49 -14.31
N LYS A 437 0.30 4.75 -13.84
CA LYS A 437 1.45 3.86 -14.08
C LYS A 437 1.46 2.64 -13.15
N GLY A 438 0.68 2.65 -12.08
CA GLY A 438 0.68 1.58 -11.09
C GLY A 438 1.92 1.56 -10.21
N TYR A 439 2.55 2.72 -10.00
CA TYR A 439 3.64 2.88 -9.04
C TYR A 439 3.13 2.82 -7.59
N LEU A 440 1.86 3.12 -7.36
CA LEU A 440 1.16 2.89 -6.11
C LEU A 440 0.10 1.81 -6.27
N ASP A 441 -0.11 1.02 -5.22
CA ASP A 441 -1.23 0.07 -5.12
C ASP A 441 -2.52 0.77 -4.71
N ALA A 442 -2.40 1.79 -3.84
CA ALA A 442 -3.52 2.61 -3.43
C ALA A 442 -3.12 4.07 -3.19
N GLY A 443 -3.96 4.99 -3.61
CA GLY A 443 -3.92 6.38 -3.20
C GLY A 443 -4.85 6.64 -2.02
N VAL A 444 -4.36 7.34 -0.97
CA VAL A 444 -5.17 7.70 0.20
C VAL A 444 -5.41 9.21 0.18
N ALA A 445 -6.54 9.63 -0.35
CA ALA A 445 -6.91 11.03 -0.55
C ALA A 445 -7.19 11.73 0.78
N MET A 446 -6.49 12.80 1.13
CA MET A 446 -6.66 13.57 2.39
C MET A 446 -7.86 14.52 2.30
N THR A 447 -9.07 13.97 2.15
CA THR A 447 -10.34 14.72 1.98
C THR A 447 -10.88 15.27 3.30
N TYR A 448 -10.09 16.10 3.97
CA TYR A 448 -10.41 16.65 5.28
C TYR A 448 -11.20 17.95 5.16
N TYR A 449 -12.53 17.84 5.14
CA TYR A 449 -13.44 18.97 4.99
C TYR A 449 -14.51 19.01 6.06
N ASP A 450 -14.71 20.22 6.59
CA ASP A 450 -15.85 20.59 7.43
C ASP A 450 -17.04 20.91 6.50
N ASP A 451 -18.05 20.05 6.49
CA ASP A 451 -19.23 20.22 5.63
C ASP A 451 -20.03 21.50 5.94
N SER A 452 -19.89 22.08 7.16
CA SER A 452 -20.52 23.35 7.51
C SER A 452 -19.91 24.54 6.77
N GLN A 453 -18.62 24.45 6.42
CA GLN A 453 -17.88 25.49 5.69
C GLN A 453 -17.75 25.15 4.20
N PHE A 454 -17.60 23.87 3.87
CA PHE A 454 -17.32 23.36 2.52
C PHE A 454 -18.27 22.20 2.16
N PRO A 455 -19.58 22.44 2.00
CA PRO A 455 -20.60 21.39 2.00
C PRO A 455 -20.53 20.39 0.82
N SER A 456 -19.75 20.69 -0.22
CA SER A 456 -19.59 19.82 -1.40
C SER A 456 -18.16 19.25 -1.56
N TYR A 457 -17.16 19.84 -0.94
CA TYR A 457 -15.74 19.55 -1.26
C TYR A 457 -15.37 18.09 -0.98
N TYR A 458 -15.84 17.52 0.13
CA TYR A 458 -15.62 16.12 0.44
C TYR A 458 -16.15 15.21 -0.69
N ARG A 459 -17.40 15.45 -1.09
CA ARG A 459 -18.07 14.64 -2.14
C ARG A 459 -17.42 14.84 -3.52
N ASN A 460 -17.12 16.08 -3.88
CA ASN A 460 -16.45 16.39 -5.15
C ASN A 460 -15.09 15.68 -5.24
N TRP A 461 -14.31 15.65 -4.14
CA TRP A 461 -13.04 14.93 -4.12
C TRP A 461 -13.19 13.40 -4.13
N VAL A 462 -14.19 12.85 -3.45
CA VAL A 462 -14.52 11.41 -3.54
C VAL A 462 -14.79 11.04 -5.00
N ASP A 463 -15.70 11.74 -5.66
CA ASP A 463 -16.07 11.46 -7.04
C ASP A 463 -14.90 11.64 -8.01
N GLN A 464 -14.14 12.72 -7.86
CA GLN A 464 -13.00 13.01 -8.73
C GLN A 464 -11.82 12.03 -8.52
N SER A 465 -11.53 11.63 -7.28
CA SER A 465 -10.44 10.69 -7.00
C SER A 465 -10.73 9.30 -7.55
N ILE A 466 -11.99 8.86 -7.56
CA ILE A 466 -12.41 7.62 -8.23
C ILE A 466 -12.09 7.67 -9.73
N LEU A 467 -12.35 8.80 -10.40
CA LEU A 467 -12.03 8.95 -11.83
C LEU A 467 -10.53 8.90 -12.12
N TRP A 468 -9.69 9.32 -11.19
CA TRP A 468 -8.23 9.34 -11.32
C TRP A 468 -7.54 8.12 -10.68
N ALA A 469 -8.29 7.15 -10.18
CA ALA A 469 -7.74 5.92 -9.60
C ALA A 469 -7.20 4.94 -10.65
N HIS A 470 -7.69 5.04 -11.88
CA HIS A 470 -7.42 4.10 -12.98
C HIS A 470 -7.74 2.65 -12.56
N ASP A 471 -6.76 1.76 -12.60
CA ASP A 471 -6.87 0.35 -12.21
C ASP A 471 -6.25 0.05 -10.82
N ARG A 472 -6.07 1.08 -10.00
CA ARG A 472 -5.54 0.98 -8.63
C ARG A 472 -6.61 1.35 -7.60
N HIS A 473 -6.36 0.99 -6.35
CA HIS A 473 -7.28 1.35 -5.28
C HIS A 473 -7.26 2.84 -4.98
N ILE A 474 -8.43 3.38 -4.66
CA ILE A 474 -8.59 4.73 -4.10
C ILE A 474 -9.29 4.66 -2.75
N VAL A 475 -8.64 5.20 -1.75
CA VAL A 475 -9.09 5.24 -0.36
C VAL A 475 -9.33 6.69 0.03
N THR A 476 -10.44 6.97 0.68
CA THR A 476 -10.80 8.32 1.10
C THR A 476 -10.41 8.57 2.55
N GLY A 477 -9.63 9.61 2.79
CA GLY A 477 -9.36 10.14 4.12
C GLY A 477 -10.56 10.89 4.68
N GLN A 478 -10.92 10.66 5.94
CA GLN A 478 -11.99 11.36 6.62
C GLN A 478 -11.45 11.92 7.96
N ALA A 479 -11.87 13.12 8.33
CA ALA A 479 -11.41 13.83 9.52
C ALA A 479 -12.54 14.00 10.54
N PRO A 480 -12.68 13.09 11.53
CA PRO A 480 -13.74 13.18 12.53
C PRO A 480 -13.64 14.45 13.38
N TYR A 481 -12.45 15.02 13.53
CA TYR A 481 -12.22 16.24 14.32
C TYR A 481 -12.76 17.52 13.68
N LEU A 482 -13.07 17.50 12.39
CA LEU A 482 -13.65 18.64 11.66
C LEU A 482 -15.19 18.65 11.69
N ASN A 483 -15.80 17.50 11.98
CA ASN A 483 -17.24 17.31 11.93
C ASN A 483 -17.73 16.65 13.21
N ASP A 484 -19.03 16.71 13.49
CA ASP A 484 -19.59 15.80 14.48
C ASP A 484 -19.62 14.35 13.96
N PHE A 485 -19.83 13.39 14.85
CA PHE A 485 -19.83 11.97 14.50
C PHE A 485 -20.91 11.61 13.47
N SER A 486 -22.08 12.25 13.55
CA SER A 486 -23.19 12.01 12.62
C SER A 486 -22.84 12.48 11.21
N ASN A 487 -22.22 13.66 11.07
CA ASN A 487 -21.79 14.16 9.77
C ASN A 487 -20.59 13.36 9.22
N SER A 488 -19.62 13.01 10.09
CA SER A 488 -18.51 12.12 9.73
C SER A 488 -19.03 10.78 9.19
N ASN A 489 -20.04 10.19 9.85
CA ASN A 489 -20.72 8.99 9.38
C ASN A 489 -21.39 9.19 8.02
N THR A 490 -22.00 10.35 7.78
CA THR A 490 -22.62 10.68 6.48
C THR A 490 -21.58 10.80 5.37
N GLN A 491 -20.43 11.42 5.63
CA GLN A 491 -19.30 11.49 4.70
C GLN A 491 -18.77 10.09 4.36
N ILE A 492 -18.52 9.25 5.37
CA ILE A 492 -18.06 7.86 5.18
C ILE A 492 -19.07 7.06 4.35
N SER A 493 -20.35 7.14 4.71
CA SER A 493 -21.42 6.43 3.99
C SER A 493 -21.53 6.86 2.53
N TYR A 494 -21.36 8.16 2.25
CA TYR A 494 -21.30 8.66 0.87
C TYR A 494 -20.14 8.04 0.09
N ALA A 495 -18.91 8.08 0.64
CA ALA A 495 -17.73 7.55 -0.02
C ALA A 495 -17.86 6.04 -0.29
N GLN A 496 -18.40 5.29 0.67
CA GLN A 496 -18.68 3.86 0.51
C GLN A 496 -19.69 3.60 -0.61
N ALA A 497 -20.77 4.41 -0.69
CA ALA A 497 -21.79 4.29 -1.73
C ALA A 497 -21.27 4.70 -3.11
N ALA A 498 -20.34 5.67 -3.18
CA ALA A 498 -19.68 6.08 -4.41
C ALA A 498 -18.72 5.03 -4.98
N GLY A 499 -18.25 4.08 -4.14
CA GLY A 499 -17.45 2.94 -4.58
C GLY A 499 -15.96 3.08 -4.35
N VAL A 500 -15.51 3.90 -3.38
CA VAL A 500 -14.09 3.88 -2.95
C VAL A 500 -13.71 2.53 -2.34
N ASP A 501 -12.44 2.14 -2.47
CA ASP A 501 -11.92 0.87 -1.97
C ASP A 501 -11.69 0.88 -0.45
N GLY A 502 -11.81 2.03 0.19
CA GLY A 502 -11.65 2.11 1.63
C GLY A 502 -11.77 3.51 2.22
N ILE A 503 -11.67 3.55 3.54
CA ILE A 503 -11.71 4.76 4.36
C ILE A 503 -10.52 4.74 5.31
N VAL A 504 -9.83 5.87 5.45
CA VAL A 504 -8.83 6.09 6.50
C VAL A 504 -9.21 7.32 7.32
N THR A 505 -9.34 7.17 8.62
CA THR A 505 -9.69 8.30 9.49
C THR A 505 -8.44 8.99 10.05
N PHE A 506 -8.39 10.32 10.02
CA PHE A 506 -7.32 11.11 10.59
C PHE A 506 -7.82 11.82 11.87
N SER A 507 -7.31 11.47 13.05
CA SER A 507 -6.33 10.43 13.31
C SER A 507 -6.77 9.60 14.52
N TYR A 508 -6.00 8.56 14.88
CA TYR A 508 -6.25 7.68 16.03
C TYR A 508 -6.58 8.47 17.30
N ALA A 509 -5.77 9.48 17.63
CA ALA A 509 -5.90 10.26 18.86
C ALA A 509 -6.57 11.63 18.66
N THR A 510 -7.13 11.91 17.49
CA THR A 510 -7.80 13.20 17.19
C THR A 510 -9.15 12.92 16.54
N THR A 511 -10.08 12.37 17.33
CA THR A 511 -11.39 11.90 16.86
C THR A 511 -12.51 12.92 17.03
N SER A 512 -12.23 14.06 17.66
CA SER A 512 -13.17 15.17 17.79
C SER A 512 -12.46 16.53 17.80
N SER A 513 -13.19 17.61 17.64
CA SER A 513 -12.65 18.98 17.72
C SER A 513 -12.03 19.34 19.09
N ALA A 514 -12.33 18.57 20.13
CA ALA A 514 -11.76 18.70 21.46
C ALA A 514 -10.52 17.78 21.69
N GLY A 515 -10.10 17.00 20.67
CA GLY A 515 -9.03 16.01 20.76
C GLY A 515 -9.56 14.59 20.81
N ASN A 516 -9.11 13.79 21.78
CA ASN A 516 -9.50 12.38 21.89
C ASN A 516 -10.95 12.24 22.40
N ASP A 517 -11.82 11.72 21.57
CA ASP A 517 -13.11 11.17 22.00
C ASP A 517 -13.16 9.69 21.61
N TRP A 518 -12.85 8.83 22.57
CA TRP A 518 -12.76 7.39 22.35
C TRP A 518 -14.10 6.71 22.02
N SER A 519 -15.23 7.39 22.22
CA SER A 519 -16.55 6.91 21.80
C SER A 519 -16.74 6.89 20.28
N TRP A 520 -15.81 7.47 19.52
CA TRP A 520 -15.75 7.36 18.06
C TRP A 520 -15.71 5.90 17.58
N TYR A 521 -14.87 5.07 18.21
CA TYR A 521 -14.65 3.68 17.77
C TYR A 521 -15.93 2.83 17.86
N PRO A 522 -16.61 2.70 19.02
CA PRO A 522 -17.89 1.98 19.06
C PRO A 522 -18.99 2.70 18.27
N PHE A 523 -18.93 4.03 18.08
CA PHE A 523 -19.88 4.75 17.25
C PHE A 523 -19.75 4.33 15.79
N VAL A 524 -18.54 4.37 15.19
CA VAL A 524 -18.37 4.07 13.77
C VAL A 524 -18.64 2.59 13.46
N SER A 525 -18.30 1.66 14.36
CA SER A 525 -18.62 0.24 14.20
C SER A 525 -20.12 -0.05 14.37
N GLY A 526 -20.84 0.76 15.11
CA GLY A 526 -22.32 0.68 15.18
C GLY A 526 -23.04 1.37 14.01
N ASN A 527 -22.33 2.01 13.08
CA ASN A 527 -22.89 2.81 11.99
C ASN A 527 -22.21 2.48 10.64
N ALA A 528 -21.39 3.38 10.11
CA ALA A 528 -20.80 3.20 8.77
C ALA A 528 -19.86 1.99 8.62
N PHE A 529 -19.31 1.48 9.72
CA PHE A 529 -18.46 0.29 9.75
C PHE A 529 -19.16 -0.93 10.37
N ALA A 530 -20.50 -0.94 10.41
CA ALA A 530 -21.26 -2.02 11.01
C ALA A 530 -21.12 -3.35 10.26
N ASP A 531 -21.04 -3.30 8.93
CA ASP A 531 -20.93 -4.51 8.13
C ASP A 531 -19.54 -5.13 8.24
N PRO A 532 -19.44 -6.45 8.36
CA PRO A 532 -18.18 -7.16 8.23
C PRO A 532 -17.56 -6.96 6.86
N ILE A 533 -16.23 -6.87 6.81
CA ILE A 533 -15.49 -6.64 5.58
C ILE A 533 -14.26 -7.53 5.51
N VAL A 534 -13.74 -7.67 4.29
CA VAL A 534 -12.43 -8.25 4.02
C VAL A 534 -11.52 -7.17 3.41
N LEU A 535 -10.22 -7.34 3.50
CA LEU A 535 -9.26 -6.48 2.82
C LEU A 535 -9.41 -6.62 1.30
N PRO A 536 -9.34 -5.52 0.52
CA PRO A 536 -9.38 -5.61 -0.93
C PRO A 536 -8.12 -6.33 -1.44
N THR A 537 -8.32 -7.28 -2.35
CA THR A 537 -7.21 -7.95 -3.03
C THR A 537 -6.54 -6.98 -4.02
N MET A 538 -5.30 -7.29 -4.40
CA MET A 538 -4.54 -6.56 -5.43
C MET A 538 -4.44 -7.42 -6.70
N PRO A 539 -5.43 -7.39 -7.61
CA PRO A 539 -5.46 -8.27 -8.78
C PRO A 539 -4.24 -8.12 -9.70
N TRP A 540 -3.61 -6.96 -9.70
CA TRP A 540 -2.38 -6.68 -10.47
C TRP A 540 -1.14 -7.34 -9.88
N LYS A 541 -1.18 -7.82 -8.64
CA LYS A 541 -0.13 -8.60 -7.95
C LYS A 541 -0.47 -10.10 -7.85
N ASP A 542 -1.58 -10.55 -8.40
CA ASP A 542 -1.96 -11.96 -8.46
C ASP A 542 -1.59 -12.56 -9.82
N PRO A 543 -0.61 -13.47 -9.92
CA PRO A 543 -0.18 -14.05 -11.19
C PRO A 543 -1.28 -14.85 -11.91
N LEU A 544 -2.34 -15.27 -11.21
CA LEU A 544 -3.47 -15.96 -11.80
C LEU A 544 -4.45 -14.99 -12.48
N VAL A 545 -4.48 -13.72 -12.07
CA VAL A 545 -5.45 -12.72 -12.50
C VAL A 545 -4.80 -11.63 -13.35
N ALA A 546 -3.59 -11.19 -12.99
CA ALA A 546 -2.86 -10.13 -13.69
C ALA A 546 -2.67 -10.45 -15.18
N SER A 547 -2.68 -9.41 -16.01
CA SER A 547 -2.41 -9.48 -17.46
C SER A 547 -1.10 -8.79 -17.84
N ALA A 548 -0.35 -8.29 -16.87
CA ALA A 548 0.88 -7.53 -17.07
C ALA A 548 1.91 -7.85 -15.99
N GLY A 549 3.17 -7.52 -16.28
CA GLY A 549 4.29 -7.52 -15.36
C GLY A 549 5.08 -6.22 -15.43
N THR A 550 6.22 -6.20 -14.78
CA THR A 550 7.10 -5.04 -14.63
C THR A 550 8.53 -5.44 -14.99
N ALA A 551 9.22 -4.63 -15.79
CA ALA A 551 10.66 -4.71 -15.97
C ALA A 551 11.32 -3.53 -15.25
N TYR A 552 12.45 -3.78 -14.62
CA TYR A 552 13.24 -2.77 -13.92
C TYR A 552 14.73 -3.09 -14.04
N GLY A 553 15.58 -2.13 -13.75
CA GLY A 553 17.02 -2.36 -13.75
C GLY A 553 17.82 -1.07 -13.65
N ARG A 554 19.12 -1.20 -13.79
CA ARG A 554 20.08 -0.09 -13.81
C ARG A 554 20.78 0.00 -15.16
N VAL A 555 21.04 1.23 -15.54
CA VAL A 555 21.89 1.57 -16.69
C VAL A 555 23.16 2.25 -16.17
N THR A 556 24.29 1.66 -16.47
CA THR A 556 25.60 2.17 -16.04
C THR A 556 26.50 2.40 -17.26
N ASP A 557 27.49 3.28 -17.12
CA ASP A 557 28.63 3.34 -18.03
C ASP A 557 29.50 2.10 -17.81
N GLY A 558 29.59 1.24 -18.80
CA GLY A 558 30.36 0.00 -18.72
C GLY A 558 31.87 0.20 -18.51
N ALA A 559 32.40 1.39 -18.76
CA ALA A 559 33.81 1.69 -18.54
C ALA A 559 34.12 2.14 -17.11
N THR A 560 33.18 2.87 -16.46
CA THR A 560 33.37 3.47 -15.13
C THR A 560 32.53 2.84 -14.05
N GLY A 561 31.41 2.19 -14.40
CA GLY A 561 30.39 1.71 -13.49
C GLY A 561 29.45 2.83 -12.98
N ASP A 562 29.62 4.05 -13.46
CA ASP A 562 28.82 5.20 -13.02
C ASP A 562 27.38 5.09 -13.56
N PRO A 563 26.36 5.51 -12.82
CA PRO A 563 24.99 5.52 -13.30
C PRO A 563 24.80 6.44 -14.51
N VAL A 564 24.05 5.99 -15.50
CA VAL A 564 23.66 6.81 -16.67
C VAL A 564 22.29 7.44 -16.39
N ASP A 565 22.30 8.74 -16.09
CA ASP A 565 21.10 9.53 -15.84
C ASP A 565 20.40 9.89 -17.17
N ASP A 566 19.05 9.91 -17.19
CA ASP A 566 18.22 10.31 -18.33
C ASP A 566 18.41 9.44 -19.60
N ALA A 567 18.86 8.19 -19.45
CA ALA A 567 18.85 7.25 -20.55
C ALA A 567 17.43 6.87 -20.92
N THR A 568 17.10 6.92 -22.21
CA THR A 568 15.78 6.51 -22.70
C THR A 568 15.71 4.98 -22.78
N VAL A 569 14.72 4.40 -22.13
CA VAL A 569 14.42 2.97 -22.16
C VAL A 569 13.31 2.71 -23.16
N PHE A 570 13.54 1.76 -24.06
CA PHE A 570 12.56 1.33 -25.08
C PHE A 570 12.07 -0.08 -24.78
N VAL A 571 10.81 -0.35 -25.10
CA VAL A 571 10.26 -1.71 -25.12
C VAL A 571 9.73 -1.99 -26.53
N ASN A 572 10.23 -3.05 -27.15
CA ASN A 572 9.90 -3.41 -28.53
C ASN A 572 10.07 -2.23 -29.52
N GLY A 573 11.12 -1.45 -29.34
CA GLY A 573 11.44 -0.28 -30.15
C GLY A 573 10.66 1.00 -29.86
N PHE A 574 9.76 1.03 -28.87
CA PHE A 574 8.97 2.20 -28.49
C PHE A 574 9.47 2.79 -27.16
N PRO A 575 9.65 4.11 -27.05
CA PRO A 575 10.03 4.75 -25.79
C PRO A 575 9.02 4.40 -24.68
N ALA A 576 9.51 3.90 -23.55
CA ALA A 576 8.69 3.42 -22.45
C ALA A 576 8.99 4.14 -21.12
N GLY A 577 10.20 4.69 -20.95
CA GLY A 577 10.61 5.43 -19.76
C GLY A 577 12.03 5.97 -19.88
N GLU A 578 12.52 6.51 -18.76
CA GLU A 578 13.85 7.07 -18.64
C GLU A 578 14.48 6.61 -17.32
N THR A 579 15.81 6.61 -17.25
CA THR A 579 16.53 6.36 -15.99
C THR A 579 16.54 7.59 -15.10
N ASP A 580 16.56 7.36 -13.79
CA ASP A 580 16.81 8.41 -12.79
C ASP A 580 18.31 8.68 -12.60
N GLY A 581 18.65 9.60 -11.66
CA GLY A 581 20.04 9.94 -11.38
C GLY A 581 20.89 8.80 -10.81
N ASN A 582 20.30 7.68 -10.41
CA ASN A 582 20.99 6.44 -10.02
C ASN A 582 21.08 5.44 -11.19
N GLY A 583 20.72 5.87 -12.40
CA GLY A 583 20.61 4.99 -13.55
C GLY A 583 19.45 4.00 -13.49
N PHE A 584 18.53 4.13 -12.54
CA PHE A 584 17.48 3.14 -12.30
C PHE A 584 16.23 3.43 -13.13
N PHE A 585 15.67 2.39 -13.74
CA PHE A 585 14.41 2.49 -14.48
C PHE A 585 13.39 1.46 -14.01
N VAL A 586 12.12 1.77 -14.23
CA VAL A 586 10.98 0.84 -14.03
C VAL A 586 9.97 1.05 -15.13
N ILE A 587 9.60 -0.01 -15.81
CA ILE A 587 8.53 -0.02 -16.82
C ILE A 587 7.44 -0.99 -16.36
N THR A 588 6.33 -0.43 -15.94
CA THR A 588 5.18 -1.18 -15.44
C THR A 588 4.18 -1.49 -16.55
N LYS A 589 3.19 -2.34 -16.24
CA LYS A 589 2.06 -2.66 -17.13
C LYS A 589 2.48 -3.24 -18.49
N LEU A 590 3.62 -3.93 -18.53
CA LEU A 590 4.04 -4.68 -19.70
C LEU A 590 3.15 -5.91 -19.87
N SER A 591 2.52 -6.06 -21.05
CA SER A 591 1.62 -7.18 -21.32
C SER A 591 2.31 -8.53 -21.15
N ALA A 592 1.70 -9.42 -20.36
CA ALA A 592 2.22 -10.76 -20.10
C ALA A 592 1.16 -11.83 -20.35
N GLY A 593 1.49 -12.83 -21.16
CA GLY A 593 0.65 -14.01 -21.38
C GLY A 593 0.66 -14.98 -20.18
N PRO A 594 -0.13 -16.06 -20.22
CA PRO A 594 -0.16 -17.06 -19.14
C PRO A 594 1.18 -17.77 -18.85
N ASN A 595 2.08 -17.81 -19.82
CA ASN A 595 3.41 -18.42 -19.70
C ASN A 595 4.53 -17.37 -19.79
N GLY A 596 4.22 -16.10 -19.46
CA GLY A 596 5.09 -14.97 -19.72
C GLY A 596 5.05 -14.51 -21.19
N THR A 597 5.71 -13.41 -21.47
CA THR A 597 5.90 -12.85 -22.83
C THR A 597 7.34 -12.37 -22.94
N LEU A 598 8.06 -12.83 -23.96
CA LEU A 598 9.39 -12.29 -24.27
C LEU A 598 9.23 -10.91 -24.91
N GLY A 599 9.99 -9.95 -24.43
CA GLY A 599 10.05 -8.60 -24.94
C GLY A 599 11.48 -8.15 -25.18
N GLU A 600 11.68 -7.27 -26.14
CA GLU A 600 12.93 -6.57 -26.33
C GLU A 600 12.95 -5.33 -25.43
N ILE A 601 14.00 -5.17 -24.63
CA ILE A 601 14.27 -3.92 -23.92
C ILE A 601 15.59 -3.37 -24.45
N SER A 602 15.58 -2.09 -24.81
CA SER A 602 16.80 -1.41 -25.23
C SER A 602 16.94 -0.05 -24.56
N VAL A 603 18.18 0.41 -24.43
CA VAL A 603 18.50 1.70 -23.80
C VAL A 603 19.36 2.54 -24.71
N SER A 604 19.15 3.86 -24.72
CA SER A 604 19.92 4.83 -25.48
C SER A 604 20.17 6.06 -24.65
N ALA A 605 21.39 6.57 -24.64
CA ALA A 605 21.77 7.80 -23.97
C ALA A 605 22.76 8.60 -24.83
N ALA A 606 22.82 9.92 -24.59
CA ALA A 606 23.74 10.81 -25.32
C ALA A 606 25.19 10.44 -25.03
N GLY A 607 25.97 10.18 -26.09
CA GLY A 607 27.39 9.80 -25.98
C GLY A 607 27.64 8.30 -25.88
N PHE A 608 26.59 7.47 -25.89
CA PHE A 608 26.68 6.01 -25.82
C PHE A 608 26.04 5.35 -27.04
N SER A 609 26.48 4.15 -27.38
CA SER A 609 25.78 3.29 -28.32
C SER A 609 24.51 2.71 -27.69
N GLN A 610 23.48 2.46 -28.50
CA GLN A 610 22.27 1.81 -28.01
C GLN A 610 22.58 0.36 -27.65
N VAL A 611 22.11 -0.08 -26.48
CA VAL A 611 22.25 -1.48 -26.03
C VAL A 611 20.88 -2.14 -26.05
N VAL A 612 20.82 -3.41 -26.48
CA VAL A 612 19.56 -4.15 -26.69
C VAL A 612 19.62 -5.51 -25.98
N ARG A 613 18.60 -5.79 -25.16
CA ARG A 613 18.32 -7.14 -24.62
C ARG A 613 17.05 -7.69 -25.30
N PRO A 614 17.15 -8.65 -26.21
CA PRO A 614 16.03 -9.06 -27.07
C PRO A 614 15.04 -10.01 -26.39
N ASP A 615 15.43 -10.69 -25.32
CA ASP A 615 14.70 -11.84 -24.76
C ASP A 615 14.35 -11.67 -23.27
N VAL A 616 13.92 -10.50 -22.87
CA VAL A 616 13.50 -10.25 -21.48
C VAL A 616 12.13 -10.89 -21.22
N LEU A 617 12.07 -11.85 -20.31
CA LEU A 617 10.81 -12.52 -19.95
C LEU A 617 9.98 -11.65 -19.00
N ILE A 618 8.81 -11.24 -19.46
CA ILE A 618 7.82 -10.51 -18.64
C ILE A 618 6.76 -11.51 -18.17
N GLU A 619 6.70 -11.74 -16.88
CA GLU A 619 5.72 -12.62 -16.24
C GLU A 619 4.53 -11.83 -15.68
N ARG A 620 3.36 -12.48 -15.56
CA ARG A 620 2.17 -11.88 -14.94
C ARG A 620 2.43 -11.58 -13.48
N ALA A 621 2.12 -10.36 -13.04
CA ALA A 621 2.44 -9.85 -11.71
C ALA A 621 3.93 -9.99 -11.34
N GLY A 622 4.80 -10.32 -12.29
CA GLY A 622 6.24 -10.52 -12.10
C GLY A 622 7.02 -9.21 -12.17
N TYR A 623 8.21 -9.25 -11.59
CA TYR A 623 9.18 -8.16 -11.57
C TYR A 623 10.48 -8.71 -12.15
N THR A 624 10.78 -8.35 -13.40
CA THR A 624 11.96 -8.85 -14.13
C THR A 624 13.07 -7.82 -14.11
N GLU A 625 14.22 -8.20 -13.60
CA GLU A 625 15.41 -7.34 -13.60
C GLU A 625 16.14 -7.42 -14.95
N ALA A 626 16.53 -6.25 -15.47
CA ALA A 626 17.26 -6.11 -16.73
C ALA A 626 18.24 -4.94 -16.60
N ASN A 627 19.51 -5.24 -16.30
CA ASN A 627 20.58 -4.25 -16.17
C ASN A 627 21.28 -4.04 -17.51
N PHE A 628 21.86 -2.85 -17.74
CA PHE A 628 22.55 -2.47 -18.97
C PHE A 628 23.87 -1.75 -18.67
N GLY A 629 24.98 -2.25 -19.22
CA GLY A 629 26.24 -1.53 -19.31
C GLY A 629 26.34 -0.79 -20.66
N MET A 630 26.52 0.52 -20.66
CA MET A 630 26.62 1.32 -21.88
C MET A 630 28.06 1.76 -22.13
N GLY A 631 28.48 1.83 -23.38
CA GLY A 631 29.70 2.51 -23.80
C GLY A 631 30.95 1.66 -23.97
N SER A 632 31.09 0.50 -23.39
CA SER A 632 32.19 -0.43 -23.67
C SER A 632 31.64 -1.71 -24.24
N TRP A 633 31.71 -1.82 -25.57
CA TRP A 633 31.56 -3.12 -26.21
C TRP A 633 32.81 -3.94 -25.92
N TRP A 634 32.65 -4.95 -25.06
CA TRP A 634 33.65 -5.99 -24.97
C TRP A 634 33.27 -7.04 -26.02
N PHE A 635 34.24 -7.48 -26.78
CA PHE A 635 34.00 -8.57 -27.73
C PHE A 635 33.41 -9.76 -26.96
N GLY A 636 32.21 -10.20 -27.37
CA GLY A 636 31.53 -11.34 -26.75
C GLY A 636 30.53 -11.02 -25.65
N ASP A 637 30.46 -9.77 -25.13
CA ASP A 637 29.42 -9.33 -24.18
C ASP A 637 28.11 -9.05 -24.94
N TYR A 638 27.29 -10.07 -25.12
CA TYR A 638 26.07 -10.01 -25.90
C TYR A 638 24.90 -9.40 -25.11
N ASP A 639 24.83 -9.63 -23.81
CA ASP A 639 23.77 -9.09 -23.00
C ASP A 639 24.08 -7.71 -22.41
N ALA A 640 25.30 -7.21 -22.67
CA ALA A 640 25.77 -5.89 -22.32
C ALA A 640 25.72 -5.61 -20.80
N ASP A 641 25.98 -6.65 -20.00
CA ASP A 641 25.99 -6.51 -18.54
C ASP A 641 27.37 -6.18 -17.98
N GLY A 642 28.40 -6.15 -18.86
CA GLY A 642 29.75 -5.69 -18.56
C GLY A 642 30.74 -6.81 -18.27
N ASP A 643 30.33 -8.09 -18.41
CA ASP A 643 31.25 -9.23 -18.40
C ASP A 643 31.00 -10.17 -19.59
N VAL A 644 31.81 -11.19 -19.75
CA VAL A 644 31.65 -12.21 -20.78
C VAL A 644 31.57 -13.56 -20.08
N ASP A 645 30.35 -14.05 -19.90
CA ASP A 645 30.10 -15.24 -19.10
C ASP A 645 29.26 -16.33 -19.80
N ALA A 646 28.63 -17.21 -19.03
CA ALA A 646 27.88 -18.34 -19.55
C ALA A 646 26.59 -17.92 -20.27
N ASP A 647 26.03 -16.76 -19.97
CA ASP A 647 24.82 -16.25 -20.60
C ASP A 647 25.15 -15.71 -22.00
N ASP A 648 26.33 -15.09 -22.18
CA ASP A 648 26.87 -14.71 -23.49
C ASP A 648 27.23 -15.92 -24.32
N TRP A 649 27.82 -16.97 -23.70
CA TRP A 649 28.11 -18.22 -24.40
C TRP A 649 26.88 -18.85 -25.06
N LEU A 650 25.74 -18.87 -24.37
CA LEU A 650 24.49 -19.37 -24.91
C LEU A 650 23.99 -18.56 -26.11
N LYS A 651 24.38 -17.30 -26.19
CA LYS A 651 24.06 -16.42 -27.34
C LYS A 651 25.08 -16.64 -28.48
N PHE A 652 26.36 -16.69 -28.16
CA PHE A 652 27.42 -16.99 -29.13
C PHE A 652 27.12 -18.30 -29.91
N GLU A 653 26.74 -19.37 -29.19
CA GLU A 653 26.39 -20.66 -29.83
C GLU A 653 25.26 -20.52 -30.87
N ARG A 654 24.30 -19.60 -30.63
CA ARG A 654 23.18 -19.35 -31.55
C ARG A 654 23.54 -18.47 -32.73
N MET A 655 24.60 -17.67 -32.63
CA MET A 655 25.04 -16.74 -33.67
C MET A 655 26.07 -17.34 -34.60
N TRP A 656 26.55 -18.53 -34.28
CA TRP A 656 27.54 -19.28 -35.09
C TRP A 656 27.04 -19.50 -36.51
N THR A 657 27.75 -18.95 -37.47
CA THR A 657 27.45 -19.12 -38.91
C THR A 657 28.44 -20.03 -39.62
N GLY A 658 29.70 -20.06 -39.14
CA GLY A 658 30.81 -20.79 -39.75
C GLY A 658 31.46 -20.07 -40.94
N PRO A 659 32.69 -20.46 -41.31
CA PRO A 659 33.53 -19.69 -42.21
C PRO A 659 32.90 -19.50 -43.60
N GLY A 660 32.71 -18.23 -43.99
CA GLY A 660 32.22 -17.81 -45.29
C GLY A 660 30.76 -18.12 -45.58
N LEU A 661 29.93 -18.38 -44.55
CA LEU A 661 28.50 -18.70 -44.70
C LEU A 661 27.57 -17.46 -44.63
N GLY A 662 28.11 -16.27 -44.46
CA GLY A 662 27.39 -15.00 -44.50
C GLY A 662 27.11 -14.42 -43.11
N PRO A 663 26.49 -13.23 -43.03
CA PRO A 663 26.43 -12.48 -41.81
C PRO A 663 25.62 -13.20 -40.72
N PRO A 664 26.01 -13.03 -39.45
CA PRO A 664 25.28 -13.58 -38.32
C PRO A 664 23.86 -13.04 -38.26
N PRO A 665 22.94 -13.67 -37.50
CA PRO A 665 21.64 -13.10 -37.20
C PRO A 665 21.77 -11.71 -36.56
N ALA A 666 20.70 -10.93 -36.61
CA ALA A 666 20.70 -9.58 -36.03
C ALA A 666 21.15 -9.59 -34.56
N GLY A 667 22.15 -8.77 -34.23
CA GLY A 667 22.78 -8.69 -32.92
C GLY A 667 23.96 -9.68 -32.74
N GLY A 668 24.31 -10.46 -33.78
CA GLY A 668 25.47 -11.34 -33.76
C GLY A 668 26.80 -10.68 -34.18
N ASP A 669 26.75 -9.44 -34.62
CA ASP A 669 27.89 -8.61 -35.00
C ASP A 669 28.87 -8.36 -33.85
N VAL A 670 28.42 -8.43 -32.60
CA VAL A 670 29.30 -8.37 -31.41
C VAL A 670 30.24 -9.59 -31.29
N PHE A 671 29.97 -10.66 -32.04
CA PHE A 671 30.79 -11.88 -32.07
C PHE A 671 31.64 -12.02 -33.31
N ASP A 672 31.55 -11.09 -34.27
CA ASP A 672 32.35 -11.02 -35.51
C ASP A 672 33.54 -10.07 -35.30
N ASP A 673 34.66 -10.59 -34.74
CA ASP A 673 35.80 -9.74 -34.30
C ASP A 673 36.66 -9.27 -35.52
N ASP A 674 36.77 -10.11 -36.53
CA ASP A 674 37.61 -9.77 -37.69
C ASP A 674 36.82 -9.08 -38.82
N GLU A 675 35.53 -8.78 -38.56
CA GLU A 675 34.63 -8.04 -39.45
C GLU A 675 34.51 -8.67 -40.86
N ASP A 676 34.66 -10.00 -40.95
CA ASP A 676 34.57 -10.70 -42.21
C ASP A 676 33.16 -11.12 -42.61
N LEU A 677 32.16 -10.74 -41.77
CA LEU A 677 30.73 -10.96 -41.91
C LEU A 677 30.30 -12.40 -41.67
N ASP A 678 31.04 -13.16 -40.85
CA ASP A 678 30.54 -14.40 -40.27
C ASP A 678 31.01 -14.58 -38.82
N VAL A 679 30.52 -15.58 -38.13
CA VAL A 679 30.94 -15.93 -36.76
C VAL A 679 31.48 -17.34 -36.80
N ASP A 680 32.80 -17.47 -36.70
CA ASP A 680 33.47 -18.76 -36.90
C ASP A 680 34.54 -19.10 -35.84
N LEU A 681 35.49 -19.98 -36.16
CA LEU A 681 36.54 -20.42 -35.23
C LEU A 681 37.52 -19.29 -34.85
N HIS A 682 37.65 -18.27 -35.69
CA HIS A 682 38.52 -17.13 -35.39
C HIS A 682 37.90 -16.30 -34.26
N ASP A 683 36.63 -15.94 -34.40
CA ASP A 683 35.87 -15.22 -33.40
C ASP A 683 35.73 -15.99 -32.08
N PHE A 684 35.51 -17.34 -32.19
CA PHE A 684 35.49 -18.22 -31.03
C PHE A 684 36.78 -18.19 -30.22
N SER A 685 37.92 -18.08 -30.90
CA SER A 685 39.21 -18.03 -30.20
C SER A 685 39.37 -16.77 -29.34
N LEU A 686 38.80 -15.67 -29.80
CA LEU A 686 38.82 -14.41 -29.09
C LEU A 686 37.75 -14.38 -27.97
N PHE A 687 36.53 -14.83 -28.28
CA PHE A 687 35.48 -15.02 -27.25
C PHE A 687 35.97 -15.87 -26.07
N GLN A 688 36.68 -16.98 -26.38
CA GLN A 688 37.26 -17.83 -25.33
C GLN A 688 38.33 -17.09 -24.50
N ALA A 689 39.02 -16.13 -25.09
CA ALA A 689 40.06 -15.34 -24.40
C ALA A 689 39.48 -14.27 -23.47
N THR A 690 38.25 -13.83 -23.76
CA THR A 690 37.52 -12.81 -22.95
C THR A 690 36.58 -13.45 -21.92
N PHE A 691 36.27 -14.75 -22.05
CA PHE A 691 35.32 -15.45 -21.16
C PHE A 691 35.79 -15.46 -19.71
N GLY A 692 34.94 -14.88 -18.80
CA GLY A 692 35.24 -14.75 -17.39
C GLY A 692 36.08 -13.51 -17.04
N SER A 693 36.13 -12.50 -17.94
CA SER A 693 36.84 -11.24 -17.73
C SER A 693 35.96 -10.16 -17.15
#